data_a95516172daf3df303bc8a1d4c15284a
#
_entry.id   a95516172daf3df303bc8a1d4c15284a
#
_cell.length_a   1.000
_cell.length_b   1.000
_cell.length_c   1.000
_cell.angle_alpha   90.00
_cell.angle_beta   90.00
_cell.angle_gamma   90.00
#
_symmetry.space_group_name_H-M   'P 1'
#
loop_
_entity.id
_entity.type
_entity.pdbx_description
1 polymer ?
#
loop_
_entity_poly.entity_id
_entity_poly.type
_entity_poly.pdbx_seq_one_letter_code
_entity_poly.pdbx_strand_id
1 'polypeptide(L)'
;MQIADHTLTARQHLLVSLCAGLAIAPHTLHVPLPISLFLIFLFVWRLTALRYPQFQPGRWLLVLTTLGGVILTFSQYHTLIGRDAGVGLLTVMMMLKILEVRRRQDLYVAVFISYFVIITHFLFDQSMVMALYLFSVMVCLTALLIEINRIKPSATTLEPFVRTGIITLQAIPIAILLFVIFPRLSQPLWNLGIGSSGTTGLSDRMTPGQIAELIESPEVAFRVSFDTEAPAAEQRYWRGLVIWDTDGHSWFNRKDQVRERHMQLKAHGEHSYEVFLEAHQQRWLYALDIPVSSKQRFRLSQDLILQRREPVRRSLTYQVRSTTEQQNKVVMPGMLQRALELPDNVTQRQFELVEGWRANAKSPREIVELALSHFNKQPFVYTLTPPRYLDNPIDQFLFDAQEGFCEHYATSFTQLMRIAGIPTRLVLGYQGGEYNELGDYFIIRQYDAHAWTEVWLEESGWLRVDPTAAVAPERIRFQLRNDFGTEGSPAMFQLDELGLVGSSLRRFAHMLDNANIQWRRWIIGYSREHQFSLMRNFGFDTLTPLQWSLITIGLIAIPLMLVALRLVLSGRKQPLPEIIAYERFCKKLARLGISRKTYEGPMDYAKRAIGERPDLTAPISRITALYIKLRYGPNADKSQSKKLLQQVRQFRPGRQKPGT
;
A
#
# COMPACT_ATOMS: atom_id res chain seq x y z
N MET A 1 -16.64 -10.91 -41.93
CA MET A 1 -17.56 -10.76 -40.78
C MET A 1 -17.41 -9.33 -40.30
N GLN A 2 -18.19 -8.37 -40.81
CA GLN A 2 -18.22 -6.99 -40.38
C GLN A 2 -18.78 -6.99 -38.94
N ILE A 3 -17.92 -6.67 -37.98
CA ILE A 3 -18.34 -6.37 -36.63
C ILE A 3 -19.11 -5.05 -36.72
N ALA A 4 -20.42 -5.11 -36.57
CA ALA A 4 -21.25 -3.92 -36.51
C ALA A 4 -20.65 -2.98 -35.44
N ASP A 5 -20.24 -1.81 -35.86
CA ASP A 5 -19.72 -0.74 -35.03
C ASP A 5 -20.87 -0.21 -34.16
N HIS A 6 -21.19 -0.95 -33.08
CA HIS A 6 -22.19 -0.49 -32.12
C HIS A 6 -21.60 0.73 -31.39
N THR A 7 -22.15 1.89 -31.69
CA THR A 7 -21.86 3.13 -31.00
C THR A 7 -22.09 2.94 -29.49
N LEU A 8 -21.14 3.43 -28.69
CA LEU A 8 -21.23 3.38 -27.24
C LEU A 8 -22.42 4.21 -26.73
N THR A 9 -23.14 3.69 -25.76
CA THR A 9 -24.23 4.45 -25.12
C THR A 9 -23.65 5.51 -24.18
N ALA A 10 -24.37 6.62 -23.98
CA ALA A 10 -23.97 7.68 -23.04
C ALA A 10 -23.75 7.12 -21.62
N ARG A 11 -24.54 6.10 -21.21
CA ARG A 11 -24.38 5.40 -19.94
C ARG A 11 -23.03 4.68 -19.82
N GLN A 12 -22.58 4.00 -20.89
CA GLN A 12 -21.28 3.30 -20.92
C GLN A 12 -20.13 4.28 -20.81
N HIS A 13 -20.19 5.41 -21.54
CA HIS A 13 -19.19 6.47 -21.42
C HIS A 13 -19.11 7.03 -19.99
N LEU A 14 -20.26 7.29 -19.35
CA LEU A 14 -20.29 7.80 -17.98
C LEU A 14 -19.70 6.77 -17.00
N LEU A 15 -20.12 5.52 -17.06
CA LEU A 15 -19.64 4.47 -16.16
C LEU A 15 -18.12 4.25 -16.27
N VAL A 16 -17.57 4.23 -17.49
CA VAL A 16 -16.11 4.14 -17.68
C VAL A 16 -15.40 5.33 -17.06
N SER A 17 -15.91 6.55 -17.29
CA SER A 17 -15.30 7.77 -16.75
C SER A 17 -15.34 7.77 -15.22
N LEU A 18 -16.43 7.34 -14.59
CA LEU A 18 -16.56 7.23 -13.14
C LEU A 18 -15.62 6.16 -12.56
N CYS A 19 -15.58 4.95 -13.15
CA CYS A 19 -14.68 3.89 -12.69
C CYS A 19 -13.21 4.29 -12.83
N ALA A 20 -12.85 4.99 -13.90
CA ALA A 20 -11.50 5.52 -14.09
C ALA A 20 -11.18 6.62 -13.07
N GLY A 21 -12.12 7.51 -12.80
CA GLY A 21 -11.99 8.51 -11.73
C GLY A 21 -11.76 7.87 -10.36
N LEU A 22 -12.52 6.82 -10.03
CA LEU A 22 -12.31 6.05 -8.79
C LEU A 22 -10.93 5.37 -8.75
N ALA A 23 -10.43 4.85 -9.88
CA ALA A 23 -9.10 4.25 -9.93
C ALA A 23 -7.97 5.28 -9.71
N ILE A 24 -8.16 6.54 -10.17
CA ILE A 24 -7.18 7.63 -10.04
C ILE A 24 -7.30 8.33 -8.67
N ALA A 25 -8.49 8.41 -8.08
CA ALA A 25 -8.76 9.21 -6.89
C ALA A 25 -7.72 9.03 -5.75
N PRO A 26 -7.29 7.81 -5.37
CA PRO A 26 -6.28 7.67 -4.31
C PRO A 26 -4.92 8.24 -4.71
N HIS A 27 -4.56 8.24 -6.00
CA HIS A 27 -3.28 8.78 -6.46
C HIS A 27 -3.18 10.29 -6.30
N THR A 28 -4.30 11.01 -6.31
CA THR A 28 -4.31 12.48 -6.15
C THR A 28 -3.74 12.94 -4.80
N LEU A 29 -3.72 12.07 -3.80
CA LEU A 29 -3.12 12.34 -2.48
C LEU A 29 -1.60 12.14 -2.46
N HIS A 30 -1.04 11.45 -3.46
CA HIS A 30 0.39 11.09 -3.50
C HIS A 30 1.18 11.80 -4.61
N VAL A 31 0.49 12.48 -5.53
CA VAL A 31 1.15 13.29 -6.56
C VAL A 31 1.14 14.77 -6.17
N PRO A 32 2.11 15.58 -6.66
CA PRO A 32 2.13 17.03 -6.40
C PRO A 32 0.82 17.73 -6.74
N LEU A 33 0.46 18.74 -5.95
CA LEU A 33 -0.79 19.48 -6.09
C LEU A 33 -1.07 19.97 -7.52
N PRO A 34 -0.10 20.50 -8.31
CA PRO A 34 -0.37 20.92 -9.69
C PRO A 34 -0.82 19.77 -10.60
N ILE A 35 -0.27 18.56 -10.40
CA ILE A 35 -0.69 17.35 -11.14
C ILE A 35 -2.10 16.94 -10.71
N SER A 36 -2.40 16.95 -9.41
CA SER A 36 -3.74 16.62 -8.88
C SER A 36 -4.81 17.57 -9.44
N LEU A 37 -4.53 18.87 -9.46
CA LEU A 37 -5.44 19.86 -10.03
C LEU A 37 -5.64 19.63 -11.54
N PHE A 38 -4.60 19.27 -12.26
CA PHE A 38 -4.69 18.94 -13.70
C PHE A 38 -5.54 17.69 -13.95
N LEU A 39 -5.40 16.65 -13.13
CA LEU A 39 -6.23 15.43 -13.20
C LEU A 39 -7.71 15.75 -12.93
N ILE A 40 -8.00 16.55 -11.90
CA ILE A 40 -9.36 17.00 -11.58
C ILE A 40 -9.93 17.82 -12.75
N PHE A 41 -9.16 18.75 -13.31
CA PHE A 41 -9.58 19.53 -14.46
C PHE A 41 -9.94 18.64 -15.67
N LEU A 42 -9.11 17.66 -16.03
CA LEU A 42 -9.38 16.72 -17.11
C LEU A 42 -10.63 15.87 -16.83
N PHE A 43 -10.85 15.47 -15.59
CA PHE A 43 -12.04 14.70 -15.19
C PHE A 43 -13.32 15.53 -15.34
N VAL A 44 -13.32 16.75 -14.82
CA VAL A 44 -14.46 17.68 -14.97
C VAL A 44 -14.71 17.98 -16.45
N TRP A 45 -13.65 18.22 -17.23
CA TRP A 45 -13.77 18.41 -18.67
C TRP A 45 -14.41 17.19 -19.35
N ARG A 46 -14.00 15.97 -18.99
CA ARG A 46 -14.63 14.74 -19.52
C ARG A 46 -16.11 14.67 -19.21
N LEU A 47 -16.51 14.94 -17.97
CA LEU A 47 -17.92 14.93 -17.58
C LEU A 47 -18.73 16.01 -18.33
N THR A 48 -18.17 17.20 -18.49
CA THR A 48 -18.78 18.29 -19.27
C THR A 48 -18.92 17.91 -20.74
N ALA A 49 -17.90 17.29 -21.34
CA ALA A 49 -17.94 16.84 -22.72
C ALA A 49 -18.96 15.71 -22.96
N LEU A 50 -19.25 14.89 -21.95
CA LEU A 50 -20.33 13.89 -22.03
C LEU A 50 -21.72 14.53 -22.02
N ARG A 51 -21.90 15.64 -21.31
CA ARG A 51 -23.17 16.38 -21.24
C ARG A 51 -23.36 17.31 -22.43
N TYR A 52 -22.29 17.92 -22.90
CA TYR A 52 -22.26 18.91 -23.96
C TYR A 52 -21.24 18.52 -25.04
N PRO A 53 -21.63 17.81 -26.11
CA PRO A 53 -20.73 17.28 -27.14
C PRO A 53 -19.84 18.35 -27.82
N GLN A 54 -20.23 19.60 -27.80
CA GLN A 54 -19.43 20.73 -28.32
C GLN A 54 -18.10 20.93 -27.60
N PHE A 55 -17.98 20.47 -26.35
CA PHE A 55 -16.73 20.55 -25.57
C PHE A 55 -15.83 19.32 -25.78
N GLN A 56 -16.16 18.41 -26.70
CA GLN A 56 -15.25 17.31 -27.03
C GLN A 56 -13.98 17.82 -27.67
N PRO A 57 -12.78 17.48 -27.13
CA PRO A 57 -11.53 18.00 -27.65
C PRO A 57 -11.24 17.48 -29.06
N GLY A 58 -10.78 18.36 -29.92
CA GLY A 58 -10.22 17.99 -31.21
C GLY A 58 -8.84 17.32 -31.08
N ARG A 59 -8.36 16.65 -32.14
CA ARG A 59 -7.09 15.90 -32.08
C ARG A 59 -5.89 16.78 -31.69
N TRP A 60 -5.79 18.00 -32.24
CA TRP A 60 -4.70 18.91 -31.90
C TRP A 60 -4.73 19.38 -30.45
N LEU A 61 -5.93 19.60 -29.91
CA LEU A 61 -6.09 19.99 -28.51
C LEU A 61 -5.70 18.84 -27.57
N LEU A 62 -6.01 17.59 -27.93
CA LEU A 62 -5.53 16.40 -27.18
C LEU A 62 -4.00 16.28 -27.21
N VAL A 63 -3.38 16.53 -28.35
CA VAL A 63 -1.90 16.52 -28.46
C VAL A 63 -1.29 17.60 -27.58
N LEU A 64 -1.83 18.84 -27.64
CA LEU A 64 -1.35 19.94 -26.78
C LEU A 64 -1.53 19.66 -25.28
N THR A 65 -2.68 19.12 -24.87
CA THR A 65 -2.91 18.77 -23.47
C THR A 65 -2.04 17.61 -23.02
N THR A 66 -1.73 16.65 -23.91
CA THR A 66 -0.79 15.56 -23.63
C THR A 66 0.62 16.10 -23.42
N LEU A 67 1.08 16.96 -24.32
CA LEU A 67 2.39 17.60 -24.18
C LEU A 67 2.47 18.45 -22.91
N GLY A 68 1.42 19.22 -22.61
CA GLY A 68 1.30 19.98 -21.36
C GLY A 68 1.38 19.10 -20.12
N GLY A 69 0.70 17.94 -20.13
CA GLY A 69 0.75 16.98 -19.03
C GLY A 69 2.13 16.35 -18.81
N VAL A 70 2.85 16.03 -19.91
CA VAL A 70 4.24 15.54 -19.84
C VAL A 70 5.17 16.62 -19.29
N ILE A 71 5.07 17.85 -19.79
CA ILE A 71 5.87 19.00 -19.32
C ILE A 71 5.58 19.26 -17.84
N LEU A 72 4.31 19.26 -17.42
CA LEU A 72 3.92 19.44 -16.04
C LEU A 72 4.53 18.35 -15.15
N THR A 73 4.46 17.09 -15.56
CA THR A 73 5.06 15.99 -14.81
C THR A 73 6.57 16.16 -14.70
N PHE A 74 7.24 16.52 -15.80
CA PHE A 74 8.68 16.76 -15.79
C PHE A 74 9.07 17.97 -14.91
N SER A 75 8.31 19.05 -14.92
CA SER A 75 8.60 20.24 -14.10
C SER A 75 8.49 19.97 -12.61
N GLN A 76 7.61 19.03 -12.19
CA GLN A 76 7.42 18.70 -10.78
C GLN A 76 8.44 17.69 -10.26
N TYR A 77 8.83 16.72 -11.09
CA TYR A 77 9.73 15.64 -10.64
C TYR A 77 11.16 15.77 -11.17
N HIS A 78 11.42 16.69 -12.11
CA HIS A 78 12.70 16.85 -12.82
C HIS A 78 13.22 15.57 -13.49
N THR A 79 12.36 14.55 -13.60
CA THR A 79 12.62 13.25 -14.24
C THR A 79 11.31 12.64 -14.71
N LEU A 80 11.36 11.78 -15.72
CA LEU A 80 10.21 10.94 -16.12
C LEU A 80 10.41 9.47 -15.71
N ILE A 81 11.57 9.15 -15.12
CA ILE A 81 11.93 7.79 -14.69
C ILE A 81 11.89 7.73 -13.18
N GLY A 82 11.27 6.69 -12.65
CA GLY A 82 11.13 6.46 -11.21
C GLY A 82 9.69 6.18 -10.80
N ARG A 83 9.50 5.79 -9.55
CA ARG A 83 8.19 5.41 -9.01
C ARG A 83 7.19 6.58 -9.12
N ASP A 84 7.54 7.72 -8.54
CA ASP A 84 6.61 8.85 -8.37
C ASP A 84 6.33 9.53 -9.72
N ALA A 85 7.37 9.79 -10.51
CA ALA A 85 7.24 10.36 -11.84
C ALA A 85 6.50 9.42 -12.81
N GLY A 86 6.84 8.12 -12.79
CA GLY A 86 6.21 7.12 -13.64
C GLY A 86 4.73 6.94 -13.36
N VAL A 87 4.33 6.87 -12.08
CA VAL A 87 2.91 6.78 -11.71
C VAL A 87 2.17 8.09 -11.98
N GLY A 88 2.79 9.24 -11.70
CA GLY A 88 2.23 10.56 -12.05
C GLY A 88 1.95 10.68 -13.54
N LEU A 89 2.91 10.30 -14.39
CA LEU A 89 2.74 10.28 -15.84
C LEU A 89 1.64 9.29 -16.29
N LEU A 90 1.62 8.09 -15.71
CA LEU A 90 0.62 7.06 -16.02
C LEU A 90 -0.81 7.55 -15.71
N THR A 91 -1.03 8.20 -14.56
CA THR A 91 -2.35 8.74 -14.18
C THR A 91 -2.80 9.87 -15.12
N VAL A 92 -1.88 10.76 -15.52
CA VAL A 92 -2.12 11.81 -16.51
C VAL A 92 -2.48 11.19 -17.87
N MET A 93 -1.69 10.24 -18.36
CA MET A 93 -1.93 9.55 -19.63
C MET A 93 -3.26 8.78 -19.64
N MET A 94 -3.59 8.14 -18.54
CA MET A 94 -4.88 7.48 -18.38
C MET A 94 -6.04 8.47 -18.49
N MET A 95 -5.97 9.62 -17.79
CA MET A 95 -7.05 10.61 -17.83
C MET A 95 -7.22 11.22 -19.21
N LEU A 96 -6.10 11.48 -19.91
CA LEU A 96 -6.12 11.92 -21.32
C LEU A 96 -6.74 10.84 -22.24
N LYS A 97 -6.42 9.56 -22.01
CA LYS A 97 -7.03 8.46 -22.75
C LYS A 97 -8.53 8.37 -22.53
N ILE A 98 -9.02 8.58 -21.29
CA ILE A 98 -10.46 8.66 -21.00
C ILE A 98 -11.15 9.81 -21.75
N LEU A 99 -10.46 10.95 -21.87
CA LEU A 99 -10.98 12.10 -22.63
C LEU A 99 -11.09 11.80 -24.15
N GLU A 100 -10.20 10.94 -24.67
CA GLU A 100 -10.17 10.52 -26.08
C GLU A 100 -11.22 9.44 -26.43
N VAL A 101 -11.74 8.66 -25.44
CA VAL A 101 -12.60 7.51 -25.69
C VAL A 101 -13.81 7.85 -26.55
N ARG A 102 -13.86 7.27 -27.77
CA ARG A 102 -14.96 7.40 -28.73
C ARG A 102 -15.46 6.05 -29.23
N ARG A 103 -14.58 5.06 -29.37
CA ARG A 103 -14.86 3.73 -29.93
C ARG A 103 -14.82 2.66 -28.83
N ARG A 104 -15.46 1.51 -29.07
CA ARG A 104 -15.37 0.35 -28.18
C ARG A 104 -13.94 -0.09 -27.88
N GLN A 105 -13.05 -0.03 -28.86
CA GLN A 105 -11.64 -0.37 -28.67
C GLN A 105 -10.95 0.55 -27.65
N ASP A 106 -11.21 1.85 -27.72
CA ASP A 106 -10.67 2.83 -26.77
C ASP A 106 -11.13 2.55 -25.34
N LEU A 107 -12.38 2.08 -25.20
CA LEU A 107 -12.96 1.75 -23.91
C LEU A 107 -12.26 0.53 -23.26
N TYR A 108 -11.96 -0.52 -24.03
CA TYR A 108 -11.17 -1.64 -23.52
C TYR A 108 -9.78 -1.20 -23.06
N VAL A 109 -9.11 -0.39 -23.88
CA VAL A 109 -7.79 0.17 -23.54
C VAL A 109 -7.87 0.96 -22.22
N ALA A 110 -8.89 1.83 -22.08
CA ALA A 110 -9.09 2.61 -20.86
C ALA A 110 -9.31 1.73 -19.62
N VAL A 111 -10.12 0.68 -19.73
CA VAL A 111 -10.35 -0.26 -18.63
C VAL A 111 -9.09 -1.04 -18.27
N PHE A 112 -8.31 -1.51 -19.25
CA PHE A 112 -7.06 -2.22 -18.96
C PHE A 112 -6.01 -1.30 -18.33
N ILE A 113 -5.89 -0.05 -18.77
CA ILE A 113 -5.02 0.94 -18.12
C ILE A 113 -5.50 1.18 -16.68
N SER A 114 -6.83 1.24 -16.44
CA SER A 114 -7.39 1.38 -15.09
C SER A 114 -6.97 0.25 -14.15
N TYR A 115 -6.97 -1.00 -14.61
CA TYR A 115 -6.44 -2.11 -13.81
C TYR A 115 -4.95 -1.91 -13.47
N PHE A 116 -4.17 -1.42 -14.43
CA PHE A 116 -2.76 -1.16 -14.19
C PHE A 116 -2.56 -0.03 -13.19
N VAL A 117 -3.33 1.06 -13.27
CA VAL A 117 -3.32 2.17 -12.30
C VAL A 117 -3.69 1.68 -10.90
N ILE A 118 -4.71 0.83 -10.76
CA ILE A 118 -5.08 0.20 -9.47
C ILE A 118 -3.88 -0.52 -8.84
N ILE A 119 -3.17 -1.32 -9.64
CA ILE A 119 -2.01 -2.08 -9.14
C ILE A 119 -0.87 -1.15 -8.72
N THR A 120 -0.62 -0.05 -9.46
CA THR A 120 0.46 0.88 -9.15
C THR A 120 0.24 1.63 -7.83
N HIS A 121 -1.00 1.71 -7.33
CA HIS A 121 -1.26 2.36 -6.05
C HIS A 121 -0.65 1.61 -4.86
N PHE A 122 -0.53 0.28 -4.93
CA PHE A 122 0.17 -0.51 -3.91
C PHE A 122 1.67 -0.17 -3.75
N LEU A 123 2.25 0.63 -4.65
CA LEU A 123 3.58 1.19 -4.47
C LEU A 123 3.61 2.30 -3.39
N PHE A 124 2.46 2.90 -3.06
CA PHE A 124 2.32 3.98 -2.09
C PHE A 124 1.67 3.51 -0.79
N ASP A 125 0.50 2.90 -0.89
CA ASP A 125 -0.25 2.42 0.28
C ASP A 125 -0.64 0.95 0.12
N GLN A 126 -0.25 0.13 1.11
CA GLN A 126 -0.52 -1.29 1.19
C GLN A 126 -1.45 -1.63 2.36
N SER A 127 -2.19 -0.65 2.89
CA SER A 127 -3.15 -0.86 3.96
C SER A 127 -4.31 -1.76 3.52
N MET A 128 -4.91 -2.48 4.49
CA MET A 128 -6.07 -3.34 4.24
C MET A 128 -7.26 -2.54 3.69
N VAL A 129 -7.47 -1.32 4.20
CA VAL A 129 -8.58 -0.45 3.77
C VAL A 129 -8.41 -0.06 2.31
N MET A 130 -7.19 0.33 1.92
CA MET A 130 -6.87 0.66 0.53
C MET A 130 -7.01 -0.57 -0.38
N ALA A 131 -6.55 -1.73 0.06
CA ALA A 131 -6.70 -2.98 -0.70
C ALA A 131 -8.19 -3.30 -0.96
N LEU A 132 -9.06 -3.13 0.04
CA LEU A 132 -10.51 -3.32 -0.10
C LEU A 132 -11.15 -2.30 -1.05
N TYR A 133 -10.73 -1.03 -0.96
CA TYR A 133 -11.18 0.02 -1.89
C TYR A 133 -10.80 -0.33 -3.34
N LEU A 134 -9.52 -0.62 -3.61
CA LEU A 134 -9.02 -0.95 -4.94
C LEU A 134 -9.66 -2.23 -5.49
N PHE A 135 -9.90 -3.23 -4.63
CA PHE A 135 -10.65 -4.43 -4.98
C PHE A 135 -12.09 -4.10 -5.40
N SER A 136 -12.76 -3.20 -4.70
CA SER A 136 -14.11 -2.75 -5.04
C SER A 136 -14.15 -2.05 -6.40
N VAL A 137 -13.16 -1.20 -6.69
CA VAL A 137 -13.01 -0.55 -8.01
C VAL A 137 -12.74 -1.57 -9.11
N MET A 138 -11.91 -2.59 -8.84
CA MET A 138 -11.67 -3.71 -9.76
C MET A 138 -12.97 -4.47 -10.08
N VAL A 139 -13.80 -4.74 -9.08
CA VAL A 139 -15.12 -5.37 -9.26
C VAL A 139 -16.03 -4.52 -10.14
N CYS A 140 -16.06 -3.20 -9.92
CA CYS A 140 -16.82 -2.27 -10.76
C CYS A 140 -16.36 -2.28 -12.23
N LEU A 141 -15.03 -2.25 -12.47
CA LEU A 141 -14.45 -2.32 -13.82
C LEU A 141 -14.76 -3.65 -14.51
N THR A 142 -14.71 -4.77 -13.76
CA THR A 142 -15.05 -6.10 -14.30
C THR A 142 -16.53 -6.21 -14.64
N ALA A 143 -17.41 -5.70 -13.78
CA ALA A 143 -18.85 -5.64 -14.04
C ALA A 143 -19.15 -4.79 -15.29
N LEU A 144 -18.44 -3.69 -15.45
CA LEU A 144 -18.53 -2.84 -16.64
C LEU A 144 -18.08 -3.58 -17.91
N LEU A 145 -16.98 -4.34 -17.87
CA LEU A 145 -16.52 -5.17 -19.00
C LEU A 145 -17.59 -6.22 -19.38
N ILE A 146 -18.26 -6.84 -18.41
CA ILE A 146 -19.34 -7.78 -18.66
C ILE A 146 -20.50 -7.07 -19.38
N GLU A 147 -20.91 -5.90 -18.88
CA GLU A 147 -22.02 -5.13 -19.47
C GLU A 147 -21.74 -4.68 -20.90
N ILE A 148 -20.52 -4.23 -21.18
CA ILE A 148 -20.10 -3.80 -22.53
C ILE A 148 -20.12 -4.95 -23.54
N ASN A 149 -19.80 -6.17 -23.10
CA ASN A 149 -19.73 -7.36 -23.97
C ASN A 149 -21.08 -8.06 -24.20
N ARG A 150 -22.14 -7.57 -23.58
CA ARG A 150 -23.48 -8.17 -23.74
C ARG A 150 -24.15 -7.69 -25.03
N ILE A 151 -24.82 -8.63 -25.68
CA ILE A 151 -25.65 -8.35 -26.88
C ILE A 151 -26.98 -7.70 -26.48
N LYS A 152 -27.50 -8.09 -25.31
CA LYS A 152 -28.77 -7.55 -24.75
C LYS A 152 -28.45 -6.84 -23.44
N PRO A 153 -29.02 -5.66 -23.17
CA PRO A 153 -28.85 -4.97 -21.89
C PRO A 153 -29.25 -5.87 -20.71
N SER A 154 -28.62 -5.63 -19.54
CA SER A 154 -28.99 -6.36 -18.33
C SER A 154 -30.44 -6.09 -17.93
N ALA A 155 -31.15 -7.11 -17.48
CA ALA A 155 -32.53 -6.97 -16.99
C ALA A 155 -32.54 -6.12 -15.68
N THR A 156 -31.47 -6.21 -14.89
CA THR A 156 -31.26 -5.43 -13.67
C THR A 156 -29.87 -4.87 -13.63
N THR A 157 -29.66 -3.78 -12.89
CA THR A 157 -28.32 -3.17 -12.66
C THR A 157 -27.40 -4.08 -11.86
N LEU A 158 -27.93 -5.01 -11.07
CA LEU A 158 -27.17 -5.92 -10.21
C LEU A 158 -26.61 -7.15 -10.95
N GLU A 159 -27.19 -7.52 -12.09
CA GLU A 159 -26.79 -8.74 -12.81
C GLU A 159 -25.30 -8.79 -13.20
N PRO A 160 -24.67 -7.72 -13.72
CA PRO A 160 -23.24 -7.71 -13.99
C PRO A 160 -22.40 -7.93 -12.73
N PHE A 161 -22.80 -7.34 -11.58
CA PHE A 161 -22.12 -7.49 -10.31
C PHE A 161 -22.20 -8.92 -9.76
N VAL A 162 -23.37 -9.55 -9.84
CA VAL A 162 -23.54 -10.97 -9.44
C VAL A 162 -22.63 -11.87 -10.26
N ARG A 163 -22.56 -11.66 -11.58
CA ARG A 163 -21.66 -12.43 -12.45
C ARG A 163 -20.19 -12.18 -12.14
N THR A 164 -19.82 -10.92 -11.89
CA THR A 164 -18.46 -10.58 -11.43
C THR A 164 -18.15 -11.27 -10.12
N GLY A 165 -19.07 -11.25 -9.15
CA GLY A 165 -18.92 -11.94 -7.88
C GLY A 165 -18.65 -13.44 -8.03
N ILE A 166 -19.39 -14.12 -8.92
CA ILE A 166 -19.17 -15.55 -9.22
C ILE A 166 -17.79 -15.77 -9.81
N ILE A 167 -17.36 -14.95 -10.79
CA ILE A 167 -16.04 -15.07 -11.42
C ILE A 167 -14.94 -14.82 -10.38
N THR A 168 -15.08 -13.80 -9.55
CA THR A 168 -14.15 -13.47 -8.48
C THR A 168 -14.04 -14.60 -7.47
N LEU A 169 -15.18 -15.16 -7.03
CA LEU A 169 -15.21 -16.27 -6.09
C LEU A 169 -14.51 -17.52 -6.66
N GLN A 170 -14.66 -17.78 -7.96
CA GLN A 170 -13.95 -18.86 -8.65
C GLN A 170 -12.45 -18.60 -8.79
N ALA A 171 -12.03 -17.33 -8.84
CA ALA A 171 -10.63 -16.95 -8.94
C ALA A 171 -9.89 -17.03 -7.58
N ILE A 172 -10.58 -16.89 -6.44
CA ILE A 172 -9.97 -16.87 -5.09
C ILE A 172 -9.12 -18.12 -4.81
N PRO A 173 -9.55 -19.37 -5.02
CA PRO A 173 -8.72 -20.54 -4.75
C PRO A 173 -7.41 -20.53 -5.54
N ILE A 174 -7.46 -20.12 -6.80
CA ILE A 174 -6.29 -20.01 -7.67
C ILE A 174 -5.37 -18.89 -7.18
N ALA A 175 -5.94 -17.75 -6.79
CA ALA A 175 -5.18 -16.62 -6.26
C ALA A 175 -4.45 -16.99 -4.96
N ILE A 176 -5.11 -17.70 -4.03
CA ILE A 176 -4.50 -18.19 -2.78
C ILE A 176 -3.36 -19.15 -3.10
N LEU A 177 -3.60 -20.11 -4.00
CA LEU A 177 -2.58 -21.09 -4.41
C LEU A 177 -1.35 -20.39 -5.00
N LEU A 178 -1.56 -19.45 -5.93
CA LEU A 178 -0.47 -18.67 -6.51
C LEU A 178 0.23 -17.79 -5.47
N PHE A 179 -0.51 -17.18 -4.54
CA PHE A 179 0.07 -16.37 -3.47
C PHE A 179 1.04 -17.17 -2.60
N VAL A 180 0.67 -18.42 -2.26
CA VAL A 180 1.48 -19.30 -1.40
C VAL A 180 2.70 -19.84 -2.17
N ILE A 181 2.53 -20.22 -3.43
CA ILE A 181 3.55 -20.95 -4.20
C ILE A 181 4.46 -20.02 -5.00
N PHE A 182 3.98 -18.85 -5.45
CA PHE A 182 4.76 -17.97 -6.32
C PHE A 182 6.07 -17.53 -5.63
N PRO A 183 7.25 -17.75 -6.26
CA PRO A 183 8.54 -17.46 -5.65
C PRO A 183 8.65 -15.98 -5.24
N ARG A 184 8.98 -15.73 -3.98
CA ARG A 184 9.18 -14.37 -3.47
C ARG A 184 10.59 -13.89 -3.78
N LEU A 185 10.69 -12.75 -4.45
CA LEU A 185 11.96 -12.07 -4.67
C LEU A 185 12.43 -11.43 -3.36
N SER A 186 13.70 -11.58 -3.05
CA SER A 186 14.31 -10.99 -1.85
C SER A 186 14.35 -9.46 -1.89
N GLN A 187 14.32 -8.86 -3.09
CA GLN A 187 14.29 -7.41 -3.30
C GLN A 187 13.29 -7.05 -4.41
N PRO A 188 12.64 -5.86 -4.33
CA PRO A 188 11.78 -5.39 -5.42
C PRO A 188 12.61 -5.08 -6.66
N LEU A 189 12.09 -5.44 -7.82
CA LEU A 189 12.74 -5.21 -9.13
C LEU A 189 12.97 -3.72 -9.45
N TRP A 190 12.24 -2.80 -8.79
CA TRP A 190 12.29 -1.36 -9.01
C TRP A 190 13.09 -0.59 -7.96
N ASN A 191 13.93 -1.25 -7.18
CA ASN A 191 14.81 -0.61 -6.20
C ASN A 191 16.02 0.03 -6.90
N LEU A 192 15.75 0.82 -7.93
CA LEU A 192 16.72 1.60 -8.69
C LEU A 192 17.04 2.89 -7.92
N GLY A 193 17.68 2.80 -6.78
CA GLY A 193 18.51 3.84 -6.14
C GLY A 193 18.13 5.34 -6.21
N ILE A 194 16.97 5.69 -6.73
CA ILE A 194 16.53 7.09 -6.88
C ILE A 194 15.71 7.43 -5.64
N GLY A 195 16.28 8.29 -4.80
CA GLY A 195 15.78 8.64 -3.49
C GLY A 195 14.33 9.12 -3.51
N SER A 196 13.51 8.51 -2.68
CA SER A 196 12.29 9.15 -2.20
C SER A 196 12.69 10.13 -1.10
N SER A 197 12.52 11.40 -1.34
CA SER A 197 12.76 12.50 -0.39
C SER A 197 11.63 12.63 0.64
N GLY A 198 11.26 11.55 1.30
CA GLY A 198 10.31 11.56 2.41
C GLY A 198 10.81 10.62 3.48
N THR A 199 11.69 11.10 4.38
CA THR A 199 12.01 10.41 5.63
C THR A 199 10.93 10.76 6.63
N THR A 200 9.96 9.87 6.83
CA THR A 200 9.05 9.96 7.97
C THR A 200 9.80 9.44 9.20
N GLY A 201 9.93 10.26 10.24
CA GLY A 201 10.55 9.90 11.51
C GLY A 201 11.81 10.69 11.86
N LEU A 202 12.48 10.27 12.93
CA LEU A 202 13.67 10.93 13.45
C LEU A 202 14.83 10.95 12.42
N SER A 203 15.55 12.08 12.37
CA SER A 203 16.73 12.30 11.51
C SER A 203 18.02 12.09 12.30
N ASP A 204 19.14 11.85 11.60
CA ASP A 204 20.50 11.80 12.18
C ASP A 204 21.07 13.18 12.54
N ARG A 205 20.36 14.24 12.21
CA ARG A 205 20.60 15.61 12.61
C ARG A 205 19.33 16.20 13.20
N MET A 206 19.42 16.83 14.35
CA MET A 206 18.34 17.54 15.00
C MET A 206 18.55 19.04 14.83
N THR A 207 17.65 19.69 14.10
CA THR A 207 17.56 21.15 13.97
C THR A 207 16.37 21.65 14.76
N PRO A 208 16.40 22.89 15.30
CA PRO A 208 15.28 23.44 16.04
C PRO A 208 13.96 23.37 15.25
N GLY A 209 12.90 22.85 15.87
CA GLY A 209 11.57 22.68 15.27
C GLY A 209 11.33 21.34 14.57
N GLN A 210 12.34 20.51 14.37
CA GLN A 210 12.18 19.24 13.65
C GLN A 210 11.33 18.21 14.42
N ILE A 211 11.46 18.17 15.74
CA ILE A 211 10.60 17.30 16.58
C ILE A 211 9.17 17.84 16.60
N ALA A 212 8.97 19.16 16.49
CA ALA A 212 7.62 19.75 16.40
C ALA A 212 6.86 19.22 15.18
N GLU A 213 7.50 19.14 14.00
CA GLU A 213 6.89 18.58 12.78
C GLU A 213 6.46 17.11 12.98
N LEU A 214 7.22 16.32 13.74
CA LEU A 214 6.88 14.95 14.06
C LEU A 214 5.71 14.86 15.03
N ILE A 215 5.66 15.75 16.03
CA ILE A 215 4.59 15.79 17.04
C ILE A 215 3.22 16.10 16.41
N GLU A 216 3.18 16.81 15.29
CA GLU A 216 1.94 17.06 14.54
C GLU A 216 1.44 15.84 13.75
N SER A 217 2.27 14.82 13.54
CA SER A 217 1.92 13.66 12.72
C SER A 217 1.27 12.53 13.54
N PRO A 218 0.04 12.11 13.22
CA PRO A 218 -0.62 10.96 13.85
C PRO A 218 -0.17 9.62 13.28
N GLU A 219 0.78 9.60 12.35
CA GLU A 219 1.25 8.38 11.72
C GLU A 219 1.91 7.45 12.74
N VAL A 220 1.76 6.15 12.53
CA VAL A 220 2.38 5.15 13.38
C VAL A 220 3.85 5.01 13.04
N ALA A 221 4.73 5.17 14.04
CA ALA A 221 6.15 4.91 13.91
C ALA A 221 6.45 3.40 14.03
N PHE A 222 5.96 2.78 15.08
CA PHE A 222 6.06 1.33 15.30
C PHE A 222 5.02 0.85 16.33
N ARG A 223 4.91 -0.48 16.46
CA ARG A 223 4.06 -1.12 17.47
C ARG A 223 4.88 -2.12 18.27
N VAL A 224 4.49 -2.34 19.54
CA VAL A 224 5.20 -3.24 20.44
C VAL A 224 4.24 -4.15 21.17
N SER A 225 4.46 -5.46 21.07
CA SER A 225 3.76 -6.48 21.84
C SER A 225 4.74 -7.09 22.83
N PHE A 226 4.42 -7.04 24.13
CA PHE A 226 5.25 -7.62 25.17
C PHE A 226 4.90 -9.09 25.39
N ASP A 227 5.93 -9.95 25.48
CA ASP A 227 5.78 -11.35 25.91
C ASP A 227 5.73 -11.45 27.45
N THR A 228 6.18 -10.39 28.13
CA THR A 228 6.22 -10.22 29.59
C THR A 228 5.34 -9.04 29.98
N GLU A 229 5.24 -8.75 31.29
CA GLU A 229 4.57 -7.53 31.74
C GLU A 229 5.23 -6.27 31.18
N ALA A 230 4.42 -5.37 30.64
CA ALA A 230 4.91 -4.12 30.09
C ALA A 230 5.36 -3.17 31.21
N PRO A 231 6.46 -2.44 31.06
CA PRO A 231 6.88 -1.44 32.06
C PRO A 231 5.86 -0.29 32.15
N ALA A 232 5.87 0.41 33.27
CA ALA A 232 5.03 1.59 33.50
C ALA A 232 5.27 2.68 32.41
N ALA A 233 4.31 3.55 32.21
CA ALA A 233 4.38 4.59 31.15
C ALA A 233 5.63 5.46 31.28
N GLU A 234 6.01 5.81 32.52
CA GLU A 234 7.18 6.61 32.85
C GLU A 234 8.52 5.92 32.51
N GLN A 235 8.51 4.61 32.29
CA GLN A 235 9.70 3.83 31.95
C GLN A 235 9.77 3.48 30.46
N ARG A 236 8.73 3.74 29.68
CA ARG A 236 8.68 3.41 28.25
C ARG A 236 9.38 4.43 27.37
N TYR A 237 10.72 4.45 27.45
CA TYR A 237 11.57 5.23 26.57
C TYR A 237 12.12 4.34 25.46
N TRP A 238 11.77 4.65 24.23
CA TRP A 238 12.19 3.91 23.04
C TRP A 238 13.38 4.59 22.40
N ARG A 239 14.57 4.10 22.70
CA ARG A 239 15.85 4.62 22.21
C ARG A 239 15.95 4.44 20.70
N GLY A 240 16.22 5.52 19.96
CA GLY A 240 16.45 5.52 18.52
C GLY A 240 17.87 5.90 18.17
N LEU A 241 18.29 7.11 18.55
CA LEU A 241 19.58 7.69 18.18
C LEU A 241 20.20 8.43 19.36
N VAL A 242 21.54 8.37 19.49
CA VAL A 242 22.30 9.21 20.42
C VAL A 242 23.09 10.24 19.62
N ILE A 243 23.02 11.49 20.03
CA ILE A 243 23.69 12.62 19.39
C ILE A 243 24.69 13.24 20.35
N TRP A 244 25.90 13.53 19.84
CA TRP A 244 27.03 13.97 20.64
C TRP A 244 27.45 15.40 20.37
N ASP A 245 27.45 15.85 19.13
CA ASP A 245 28.06 17.07 18.68
C ASP A 245 27.02 18.17 18.45
N THR A 246 27.43 19.42 18.64
CA THR A 246 26.60 20.57 18.33
C THR A 246 27.44 21.70 17.76
N ASP A 247 26.84 22.49 16.87
CA ASP A 247 27.37 23.76 16.39
C ASP A 247 26.76 24.96 17.13
N GLY A 248 26.01 24.70 18.21
CA GLY A 248 25.29 25.70 18.99
C GLY A 248 23.91 26.03 18.46
N HIS A 249 23.53 25.52 17.27
CA HIS A 249 22.20 25.65 16.67
C HIS A 249 21.59 24.28 16.38
N SER A 250 22.37 23.38 15.82
CA SER A 250 21.94 22.01 15.49
C SER A 250 22.72 20.97 16.25
N TRP A 251 22.15 19.79 16.45
CA TRP A 251 22.78 18.65 17.06
C TRP A 251 22.95 17.53 16.04
N PHE A 252 24.15 16.89 15.99
CA PHE A 252 24.48 15.88 14.97
C PHE A 252 25.60 14.94 15.46
N ASN A 253 25.97 13.97 14.64
CA ASN A 253 27.14 13.13 14.86
C ASN A 253 28.16 13.34 13.75
N ARG A 254 29.43 13.68 14.11
CA ARG A 254 30.54 13.77 13.15
C ARG A 254 30.84 12.40 12.57
N LYS A 255 30.93 12.29 11.24
CA LYS A 255 31.12 11.02 10.52
C LYS A 255 32.44 10.31 10.86
N ASP A 256 33.49 11.05 11.21
CA ASP A 256 34.84 10.53 11.40
C ASP A 256 35.07 9.81 12.74
N GLN A 257 34.12 9.90 13.66
CA GLN A 257 34.24 9.37 15.02
C GLN A 257 33.37 8.16 15.34
N VAL A 258 32.55 7.72 14.38
CA VAL A 258 31.69 6.55 14.56
C VAL A 258 32.48 5.26 14.29
N ARG A 259 33.28 4.82 15.25
CA ARG A 259 33.83 3.45 15.24
C ARG A 259 32.73 2.50 15.66
N GLU A 260 32.11 1.84 14.70
CA GLU A 260 31.09 0.80 14.92
C GLU A 260 31.73 -0.45 15.56
N ARG A 261 31.84 -0.48 16.89
CA ARG A 261 32.19 -1.69 17.61
C ARG A 261 30.91 -2.43 18.00
N HIS A 262 30.79 -3.69 17.62
CA HIS A 262 29.69 -4.53 18.07
C HIS A 262 29.85 -4.88 19.55
N MET A 263 28.85 -4.58 20.35
CA MET A 263 28.83 -4.88 21.78
C MET A 263 27.93 -6.05 22.09
N GLN A 264 28.32 -6.83 23.10
CA GLN A 264 27.47 -7.81 23.76
C GLN A 264 27.38 -7.42 25.23
N LEU A 265 26.16 -7.12 25.69
CA LEU A 265 25.92 -6.85 27.10
C LEU A 265 25.65 -8.17 27.81
N LYS A 266 26.33 -8.39 28.94
CA LYS A 266 26.10 -9.50 29.88
C LYS A 266 25.03 -9.09 30.91
N ALA A 267 23.87 -8.60 30.48
CA ALA A 267 22.78 -8.26 31.38
C ALA A 267 21.61 -9.20 31.14
N HIS A 268 20.79 -9.43 32.17
CA HIS A 268 19.53 -10.14 32.03
C HIS A 268 18.46 -9.15 31.54
N GLY A 269 17.84 -9.45 30.41
CA GLY A 269 16.75 -8.61 29.91
C GLY A 269 15.45 -8.99 30.63
N GLU A 270 14.87 -8.05 31.36
CA GLU A 270 13.61 -8.22 32.10
C GLU A 270 12.39 -8.23 31.20
N HIS A 271 12.44 -7.41 30.11
CA HIS A 271 11.35 -7.25 29.18
C HIS A 271 11.68 -7.90 27.84
N SER A 272 10.87 -8.89 27.46
CA SER A 272 10.88 -9.52 26.14
C SER A 272 9.70 -9.00 25.32
N TYR A 273 9.94 -8.53 24.09
CA TYR A 273 8.90 -7.95 23.27
C TYR A 273 9.22 -8.06 21.78
N GLU A 274 8.17 -8.01 20.98
CA GLU A 274 8.22 -7.93 19.52
C GLU A 274 7.91 -6.51 19.07
N VAL A 275 8.75 -5.96 18.19
CA VAL A 275 8.54 -4.65 17.55
C VAL A 275 8.14 -4.84 16.10
N PHE A 276 7.05 -4.21 15.72
CA PHE A 276 6.64 -4.06 14.33
C PHE A 276 6.91 -2.63 13.87
N LEU A 277 8.05 -2.44 13.21
CA LEU A 277 8.59 -1.16 12.79
C LEU A 277 8.13 -0.78 11.40
N GLU A 278 7.64 0.45 11.23
CA GLU A 278 7.35 1.00 9.90
C GLU A 278 8.63 1.43 9.18
N ALA A 279 8.57 1.59 7.86
CA ALA A 279 9.72 2.01 7.06
C ALA A 279 10.07 3.48 7.34
N HIS A 280 11.31 3.75 7.75
CA HIS A 280 11.79 5.11 8.08
C HIS A 280 13.10 5.48 7.37
N GLN A 281 13.60 4.67 6.45
CA GLN A 281 14.79 4.89 5.62
C GLN A 281 16.13 4.99 6.38
N GLN A 282 16.13 4.79 7.70
CA GLN A 282 17.33 4.85 8.54
C GLN A 282 17.84 3.44 8.89
N ARG A 283 19.03 3.35 9.47
CA ARG A 283 19.66 2.07 9.82
C ARG A 283 19.42 1.64 11.26
N TRP A 284 19.03 2.57 12.15
CA TRP A 284 18.74 2.25 13.56
C TRP A 284 17.37 1.64 13.74
N LEU A 285 17.24 0.89 14.82
CA LEU A 285 16.01 0.23 15.24
C LEU A 285 15.66 0.72 16.65
N TYR A 286 14.39 0.88 16.92
CA TYR A 286 13.95 1.33 18.25
C TYR A 286 13.94 0.17 19.23
N ALA A 287 14.42 0.43 20.44
CA ALA A 287 14.42 -0.52 21.55
C ALA A 287 14.11 0.18 22.85
N LEU A 288 13.49 -0.55 23.80
CA LEU A 288 13.22 -0.04 25.12
C LEU A 288 14.56 0.18 25.85
N ASP A 289 14.76 1.37 26.32
CA ASP A 289 15.87 1.85 27.15
C ASP A 289 17.26 1.22 26.84
N ILE A 290 17.58 0.10 27.45
CA ILE A 290 18.86 -0.62 27.28
C ILE A 290 18.62 -1.97 26.63
N PRO A 291 18.82 -2.12 25.32
CA PRO A 291 18.69 -3.41 24.64
C PRO A 291 19.85 -4.33 25.00
N VAL A 292 19.54 -5.52 25.45
CA VAL A 292 20.49 -6.54 25.87
C VAL A 292 20.78 -7.56 24.78
N SER A 293 19.73 -8.05 24.14
CA SER A 293 19.83 -9.03 23.06
C SER A 293 18.67 -8.92 22.06
N SER A 294 18.89 -9.42 20.87
CA SER A 294 17.83 -9.60 19.89
C SER A 294 17.91 -10.99 19.26
N LYS A 295 16.77 -11.55 18.88
CA LYS A 295 16.69 -12.87 18.22
C LYS A 295 17.33 -12.83 16.83
N GLN A 296 17.18 -11.70 16.16
CA GLN A 296 17.85 -11.43 14.88
C GLN A 296 19.28 -10.91 15.14
N ARG A 297 20.20 -11.18 14.21
CA ARG A 297 21.61 -10.74 14.29
C ARG A 297 21.75 -9.26 13.94
N PHE A 298 21.26 -8.37 14.81
CA PHE A 298 21.51 -6.94 14.69
C PHE A 298 22.83 -6.56 15.37
N ARG A 299 23.37 -5.40 15.00
CA ARG A 299 24.53 -4.82 15.65
C ARG A 299 24.06 -3.93 16.80
N LEU A 300 24.66 -4.09 17.95
CA LEU A 300 24.50 -3.15 19.06
C LEU A 300 25.71 -2.20 19.04
N SER A 301 25.44 -0.90 18.90
CA SER A 301 26.49 0.13 18.93
C SER A 301 26.98 0.37 20.37
N GLN A 302 28.05 1.17 20.50
CA GLN A 302 28.57 1.65 21.79
C GLN A 302 27.54 2.52 22.53
N ASP A 303 26.64 3.16 21.79
CA ASP A 303 25.58 4.02 22.32
C ASP A 303 24.32 3.21 22.67
N LEU A 304 24.41 1.88 22.67
CA LEU A 304 23.31 0.96 22.91
C LEU A 304 22.16 1.13 21.88
N ILE A 305 22.49 1.43 20.66
CA ILE A 305 21.55 1.54 19.55
C ILE A 305 21.59 0.23 18.76
N LEU A 306 20.44 -0.37 18.52
CA LEU A 306 20.31 -1.49 17.59
C LEU A 306 20.41 -0.97 16.16
N GLN A 307 21.25 -1.59 15.33
CA GLN A 307 21.49 -1.16 13.96
C GLN A 307 21.47 -2.31 12.97
N ARG A 308 21.04 -1.98 11.73
CA ARG A 308 21.14 -2.82 10.55
C ARG A 308 22.24 -2.34 9.61
N ARG A 309 22.70 -3.24 8.74
CA ARG A 309 23.60 -2.87 7.62
C ARG A 309 22.90 -2.01 6.57
N GLU A 310 21.62 -2.30 6.31
CA GLU A 310 20.80 -1.63 5.30
C GLU A 310 19.71 -0.79 5.98
N PRO A 311 19.33 0.34 5.38
CA PRO A 311 18.20 1.13 5.86
C PRO A 311 16.89 0.34 5.91
N VAL A 312 16.00 0.69 6.84
CA VAL A 312 14.66 0.10 6.97
C VAL A 312 13.75 0.71 5.91
N ARG A 313 13.75 0.10 4.73
CA ARG A 313 12.96 0.56 3.57
C ARG A 313 11.56 -0.04 3.51
N ARG A 314 11.26 -1.01 4.36
CA ARG A 314 9.97 -1.71 4.49
C ARG A 314 9.71 -1.98 5.95
N SER A 315 8.44 -2.19 6.31
CA SER A 315 8.06 -2.64 7.64
C SER A 315 8.85 -3.89 8.03
N LEU A 316 9.32 -3.90 9.26
CA LEU A 316 10.22 -4.93 9.80
C LEU A 316 9.71 -5.40 11.15
N THR A 317 9.61 -6.72 11.34
CA THR A 317 9.32 -7.31 12.64
C THR A 317 10.59 -7.88 13.26
N TYR A 318 10.82 -7.57 14.55
CA TYR A 318 11.98 -8.09 15.27
C TYR A 318 11.69 -8.25 16.76
N GLN A 319 12.39 -9.19 17.40
CA GLN A 319 12.27 -9.46 18.84
C GLN A 319 13.51 -8.96 19.58
N VAL A 320 13.27 -8.28 20.69
CA VAL A 320 14.30 -7.70 21.55
C VAL A 320 14.04 -8.07 22.99
N ARG A 321 15.13 -8.20 23.74
CA ARG A 321 15.13 -8.18 25.20
C ARG A 321 15.84 -6.95 25.68
N SER A 322 15.22 -6.22 26.61
CA SER A 322 15.76 -5.00 27.19
C SER A 322 15.66 -5.04 28.73
N THR A 323 16.40 -4.16 29.35
CA THR A 323 16.23 -3.83 30.77
C THR A 323 15.98 -2.34 30.94
N THR A 324 15.19 -1.98 31.92
CA THR A 324 14.96 -0.59 32.36
C THR A 324 15.83 -0.23 33.56
N GLU A 325 16.64 -1.15 34.07
CA GLU A 325 17.64 -0.87 35.11
C GLU A 325 18.73 0.06 34.58
N GLN A 326 18.87 1.21 35.23
CA GLN A 326 19.64 2.36 34.75
C GLN A 326 21.17 2.27 34.98
N GLN A 327 21.79 1.10 34.90
CA GLN A 327 23.25 0.98 35.08
C GLN A 327 23.97 0.71 33.76
N ASN A 328 24.16 1.78 32.98
CA ASN A 328 24.98 1.70 31.77
C ASN A 328 26.39 2.25 32.04
N LYS A 329 27.34 1.39 32.43
CA LYS A 329 28.74 1.72 32.64
C LYS A 329 29.63 1.57 31.40
N VAL A 330 29.05 1.56 30.21
CA VAL A 330 29.80 1.44 28.96
C VAL A 330 30.46 2.75 28.61
N VAL A 331 31.79 2.78 28.68
CA VAL A 331 32.60 3.93 28.28
C VAL A 331 33.74 3.46 27.38
N MET A 332 33.99 4.21 26.32
CA MET A 332 35.11 4.03 25.41
C MET A 332 36.06 5.21 25.49
N PRO A 333 37.35 5.01 25.16
CA PRO A 333 38.33 6.11 25.15
C PRO A 333 37.84 7.30 24.31
N GLY A 334 37.90 8.49 24.84
CA GLY A 334 37.47 9.73 24.20
C GLY A 334 35.97 10.03 24.27
N MET A 335 35.11 9.07 24.70
CA MET A 335 33.68 9.27 24.77
C MET A 335 33.29 10.35 25.79
N LEU A 336 33.84 10.30 26.98
CA LEU A 336 33.53 11.28 28.04
C LEU A 336 34.08 12.67 27.67
N GLN A 337 35.24 12.75 27.00
CA GLN A 337 35.80 14.02 26.53
C GLN A 337 34.88 14.65 25.47
N ARG A 338 34.40 13.86 24.50
CA ARG A 338 33.43 14.31 23.49
C ARG A 338 32.13 14.79 24.14
N ALA A 339 31.67 14.12 25.20
CA ALA A 339 30.49 14.47 25.96
C ALA A 339 30.61 15.78 26.78
N LEU A 340 31.78 16.36 26.81
CA LEU A 340 32.12 17.68 27.46
C LEU A 340 32.33 18.80 26.45
N GLU A 341 32.36 18.49 25.14
CA GLU A 341 32.61 19.52 24.11
C GLU A 341 31.47 20.54 24.10
N LEU A 342 31.81 21.82 24.12
CA LEU A 342 30.90 22.95 24.08
C LEU A 342 30.95 23.63 22.72
N PRO A 343 29.87 24.23 22.24
CA PRO A 343 29.86 25.06 21.05
C PRO A 343 30.46 26.46 21.38
N ASP A 344 30.80 27.21 20.33
CA ASP A 344 31.42 28.54 20.48
C ASP A 344 30.44 29.62 20.97
N ASN A 345 29.15 29.39 20.90
CA ASN A 345 28.09 30.38 21.23
C ASN A 345 27.58 30.31 22.67
N VAL A 346 28.33 29.65 23.58
CA VAL A 346 27.98 29.64 25.02
C VAL A 346 28.14 31.04 25.61
N THR A 347 27.09 31.48 26.33
CA THR A 347 27.02 32.85 26.88
C THR A 347 27.53 32.92 28.33
N GLN A 348 27.90 34.11 28.75
CA GLN A 348 28.30 34.39 30.14
C GLN A 348 27.14 34.09 31.12
N ARG A 349 25.89 34.36 30.75
CA ARG A 349 24.68 34.07 31.57
C ARG A 349 24.57 32.57 31.90
N GLN A 350 24.91 31.72 30.96
CA GLN A 350 24.90 30.26 31.15
C GLN A 350 26.00 29.80 32.12
N PHE A 351 27.20 30.38 32.02
CA PHE A 351 28.27 30.11 32.97
C PHE A 351 27.89 30.55 34.38
N GLU A 352 27.36 31.75 34.55
CA GLU A 352 26.95 32.30 35.85
C GLU A 352 25.88 31.43 36.52
N LEU A 353 24.89 30.96 35.74
CA LEU A 353 23.87 30.07 36.22
C LEU A 353 24.46 28.76 36.77
N VAL A 354 25.36 28.15 36.02
CA VAL A 354 26.03 26.88 36.41
C VAL A 354 26.97 27.09 37.61
N GLU A 355 27.72 28.18 37.65
CA GLU A 355 28.56 28.50 38.81
C GLU A 355 27.75 28.67 40.10
N GLY A 356 26.55 29.26 40.01
CA GLY A 356 25.62 29.29 41.13
C GLY A 356 25.22 27.91 41.63
N TRP A 357 25.05 26.93 40.76
CA TRP A 357 24.80 25.54 41.17
C TRP A 357 26.07 24.88 41.77
N ARG A 358 27.24 25.06 41.15
CA ARG A 358 28.51 24.50 41.66
C ARG A 358 28.83 24.98 43.07
N ALA A 359 28.58 26.25 43.36
CA ALA A 359 28.80 26.81 44.67
C ALA A 359 27.95 26.17 45.79
N ASN A 360 26.79 25.65 45.42
CA ASN A 360 25.79 25.05 46.36
C ASN A 360 25.78 23.52 46.37
N ALA A 361 26.38 22.86 45.38
CA ALA A 361 26.39 21.42 45.27
C ALA A 361 27.65 20.79 45.85
N LYS A 362 27.48 19.61 46.48
CA LYS A 362 28.56 18.80 47.03
C LYS A 362 29.00 17.65 46.11
N SER A 363 28.19 17.36 45.10
CA SER A 363 28.41 16.24 44.17
C SER A 363 27.88 16.59 42.77
N PRO A 364 28.37 15.93 41.70
CA PRO A 364 27.81 16.04 40.37
C PRO A 364 26.30 15.71 40.31
N ARG A 365 25.85 14.75 41.11
CA ARG A 365 24.41 14.39 41.23
C ARG A 365 23.57 15.57 41.73
N GLU A 366 24.04 16.28 42.76
CA GLU A 366 23.34 17.46 43.28
C GLU A 366 23.25 18.59 42.25
N ILE A 367 24.28 18.75 41.37
CA ILE A 367 24.19 19.71 40.26
C ILE A 367 23.06 19.35 39.29
N VAL A 368 22.91 18.04 38.94
CA VAL A 368 21.80 17.54 38.11
C VAL A 368 20.44 17.86 38.76
N GLU A 369 20.32 17.63 40.08
CA GLU A 369 19.08 17.89 40.83
C GLU A 369 18.76 19.40 40.92
N LEU A 370 19.78 20.23 41.12
CA LEU A 370 19.60 21.69 41.11
C LEU A 370 19.18 22.21 39.73
N ALA A 371 19.73 21.68 38.65
CA ALA A 371 19.32 22.02 37.30
C ALA A 371 17.87 21.60 37.01
N LEU A 372 17.47 20.40 37.41
CA LEU A 372 16.05 19.97 37.29
C LEU A 372 15.13 20.83 38.14
N SER A 373 15.54 21.19 39.36
CA SER A 373 14.80 22.10 40.23
C SER A 373 14.68 23.51 39.64
N HIS A 374 15.68 23.97 38.89
CA HIS A 374 15.62 25.25 38.18
C HIS A 374 14.49 25.24 37.12
N PHE A 375 14.47 24.23 36.25
CA PHE A 375 13.38 24.10 35.25
C PHE A 375 12.00 23.96 35.92
N ASN A 376 11.90 23.27 37.04
CA ASN A 376 10.62 23.08 37.74
C ASN A 376 10.13 24.34 38.46
N LYS A 377 11.01 25.15 39.05
CA LYS A 377 10.65 26.32 39.89
C LYS A 377 10.55 27.61 39.12
N GLN A 378 11.28 27.76 38.01
CA GLN A 378 11.18 28.95 37.15
C GLN A 378 9.94 28.83 36.23
N PRO A 379 9.46 29.93 35.67
CA PRO A 379 8.21 29.95 34.89
C PRO A 379 8.38 29.37 33.46
N PHE A 380 9.05 28.21 33.36
CA PHE A 380 9.16 27.48 32.11
C PHE A 380 7.81 26.88 31.71
N VAL A 381 7.43 27.08 30.47
CA VAL A 381 6.16 26.59 29.89
C VAL A 381 6.46 25.56 28.83
N TYR A 382 5.83 24.38 28.95
CA TYR A 382 5.85 23.39 27.88
C TYR A 382 4.79 23.74 26.82
N THR A 383 5.22 24.04 25.61
CA THR A 383 4.35 24.35 24.47
C THR A 383 4.88 23.78 23.18
N LEU A 384 4.00 23.33 22.27
CA LEU A 384 4.37 22.84 20.94
C LEU A 384 4.54 23.98 19.91
N THR A 385 4.17 25.20 20.27
CA THR A 385 4.25 26.40 19.42
C THR A 385 5.09 27.50 20.08
N PRO A 386 6.37 27.22 20.42
CA PRO A 386 7.22 28.24 21.02
C PRO A 386 7.59 29.32 19.99
N PRO A 387 8.06 30.49 20.45
CA PRO A 387 8.62 31.48 19.55
C PRO A 387 9.84 30.90 18.79
N ARG A 388 10.13 31.47 17.63
CA ARG A 388 11.29 31.06 16.84
C ARG A 388 12.58 31.63 17.45
N TYR A 389 13.49 30.77 17.85
CA TYR A 389 14.80 31.12 18.38
C TYR A 389 15.82 31.12 17.23
N LEU A 390 16.38 32.26 16.85
CA LEU A 390 17.19 32.41 15.64
C LEU A 390 18.70 32.50 15.91
N ASP A 391 19.11 33.37 16.82
CA ASP A 391 20.54 33.69 16.98
C ASP A 391 21.27 32.78 17.99
N ASN A 392 20.74 32.61 19.17
CA ASN A 392 21.24 31.69 20.21
C ASN A 392 20.06 30.96 20.86
N PRO A 393 19.62 29.85 20.28
CA PRO A 393 18.37 29.18 20.70
C PRO A 393 18.33 28.82 22.19
N ILE A 394 19.47 28.32 22.69
CA ILE A 394 19.57 27.89 24.10
C ILE A 394 19.52 29.07 25.06
N ASP A 395 20.21 30.16 24.77
CA ASP A 395 20.18 31.34 25.61
C ASP A 395 18.82 32.02 25.63
N GLN A 396 18.21 32.19 24.45
CA GLN A 396 16.88 32.78 24.32
C GLN A 396 15.82 31.93 25.04
N PHE A 397 15.91 30.62 24.95
CA PHE A 397 15.01 29.71 25.66
C PHE A 397 15.20 29.79 27.18
N LEU A 398 16.43 29.77 27.66
CA LEU A 398 16.72 29.73 29.10
C LEU A 398 16.33 31.01 29.84
N PHE A 399 16.54 32.18 29.20
CA PHE A 399 16.53 33.44 29.92
C PHE A 399 15.51 34.45 29.42
N ASP A 400 15.01 34.30 28.17
CA ASP A 400 14.15 35.32 27.59
C ASP A 400 12.71 34.85 27.49
N ALA A 401 12.41 33.78 26.75
CA ALA A 401 11.04 33.32 26.52
C ALA A 401 10.57 32.23 27.49
N GLN A 402 11.45 31.29 27.85
CA GLN A 402 11.17 30.14 28.72
C GLN A 402 10.01 29.24 28.25
N GLU A 403 9.70 29.30 26.96
CA GLU A 403 8.66 28.51 26.30
C GLU A 403 9.28 27.50 25.35
N GLY A 404 8.90 26.22 25.42
CA GLY A 404 9.50 25.21 24.56
C GLY A 404 8.91 23.82 24.74
N PHE A 405 9.39 22.89 23.94
CA PHE A 405 9.05 21.47 24.03
C PHE A 405 10.32 20.63 24.26
N CYS A 406 10.22 19.29 24.26
CA CYS A 406 11.27 18.38 24.72
C CYS A 406 12.68 18.68 24.14
N GLU A 407 12.80 19.10 22.88
CA GLU A 407 14.12 19.43 22.31
C GLU A 407 14.78 20.64 22.98
N HIS A 408 14.03 21.68 23.33
CA HIS A 408 14.55 22.87 23.99
C HIS A 408 15.06 22.54 25.40
N TYR A 409 14.28 21.80 26.16
CA TYR A 409 14.66 21.34 27.49
C TYR A 409 15.87 20.42 27.46
N ALA A 410 15.87 19.39 26.58
CA ALA A 410 16.95 18.43 26.50
C ALA A 410 18.26 19.04 26.02
N THR A 411 18.24 19.91 25.00
CA THR A 411 19.46 20.58 24.48
C THR A 411 20.04 21.56 25.47
N SER A 412 19.21 22.37 26.08
CA SER A 412 19.64 23.32 27.10
C SER A 412 20.22 22.62 28.34
N PHE A 413 19.54 21.59 28.82
CA PHE A 413 20.05 20.79 29.93
C PHE A 413 21.39 20.12 29.59
N THR A 414 21.53 19.54 28.38
CA THR A 414 22.77 18.93 27.91
C THR A 414 23.92 19.95 27.93
N GLN A 415 23.69 21.17 27.41
CA GLN A 415 24.70 22.22 27.38
C GLN A 415 25.09 22.69 28.80
N LEU A 416 24.12 22.91 29.68
CA LEU A 416 24.37 23.33 31.06
C LEU A 416 25.16 22.27 31.86
N MET A 417 24.85 20.97 31.66
CA MET A 417 25.63 19.89 32.29
C MET A 417 27.07 19.82 31.75
N ARG A 418 27.27 20.07 30.45
CA ARG A 418 28.65 20.15 29.89
C ARG A 418 29.42 21.34 30.44
N ILE A 419 28.80 22.50 30.61
CA ILE A 419 29.39 23.65 31.29
C ILE A 419 29.73 23.29 32.73
N ALA A 420 28.88 22.51 33.40
CA ALA A 420 29.15 21.99 34.74
C ALA A 420 30.31 20.99 34.83
N GLY A 421 30.89 20.57 33.71
CA GLY A 421 31.91 19.54 33.66
C GLY A 421 31.37 18.12 33.82
N ILE A 422 30.07 17.92 33.66
CA ILE A 422 29.39 16.61 33.70
C ILE A 422 29.21 16.11 32.26
N PRO A 423 29.87 14.98 31.88
CA PRO A 423 29.72 14.46 30.54
C PRO A 423 28.28 14.13 30.24
N THR A 424 27.74 14.70 29.15
CA THR A 424 26.31 14.60 28.81
C THR A 424 26.10 14.42 27.33
N ARG A 425 25.14 13.54 26.94
CA ARG A 425 24.73 13.28 25.56
C ARG A 425 23.24 13.37 25.39
N LEU A 426 22.80 13.70 24.18
CA LEU A 426 21.41 13.82 23.81
C LEU A 426 20.92 12.50 23.20
N VAL A 427 19.72 12.07 23.57
CA VAL A 427 19.09 10.87 23.02
C VAL A 427 17.78 11.25 22.35
N LEU A 428 17.59 10.77 21.14
CA LEU A 428 16.34 10.90 20.38
C LEU A 428 15.64 9.55 20.29
N GLY A 429 14.36 9.58 20.43
CA GLY A 429 13.53 8.38 20.37
C GLY A 429 12.05 8.69 20.50
N TYR A 430 11.33 7.83 21.18
CA TYR A 430 9.91 8.00 21.48
C TYR A 430 9.68 7.70 22.97
N GLN A 431 8.57 8.24 23.52
CA GLN A 431 8.21 8.02 24.91
C GLN A 431 6.72 7.62 25.01
N GLY A 432 6.42 6.59 25.83
CA GLY A 432 5.05 6.14 26.06
C GLY A 432 4.53 5.12 25.03
N GLY A 433 3.43 5.41 24.38
CA GLY A 433 2.68 4.55 23.45
C GLY A 433 1.27 4.23 23.93
N GLU A 434 0.28 4.32 23.05
CA GLU A 434 -1.14 4.03 23.29
C GLU A 434 -1.39 2.52 23.32
N TYR A 435 -2.05 2.00 24.38
CA TYR A 435 -2.36 0.58 24.47
C TYR A 435 -3.61 0.22 23.69
N ASN A 436 -3.50 -0.75 22.80
CA ASN A 436 -4.61 -1.34 22.05
C ASN A 436 -5.04 -2.65 22.72
N GLU A 437 -6.12 -2.61 23.48
CA GLU A 437 -6.67 -3.77 24.20
C GLU A 437 -7.10 -4.92 23.27
N LEU A 438 -7.57 -4.62 22.05
CA LEU A 438 -8.04 -5.64 21.10
C LEU A 438 -6.91 -6.46 20.49
N GLY A 439 -5.73 -5.89 20.42
CA GLY A 439 -4.56 -6.53 19.80
C GLY A 439 -3.47 -6.91 20.79
N ASP A 440 -3.56 -6.49 22.06
CA ASP A 440 -2.56 -6.66 23.12
C ASP A 440 -1.18 -6.14 22.71
N TYR A 441 -1.14 -4.87 22.29
CA TYR A 441 0.09 -4.18 21.92
C TYR A 441 0.00 -2.66 22.12
N PHE A 442 1.16 -2.02 22.23
CA PHE A 442 1.30 -0.56 22.25
C PHE A 442 1.49 -0.02 20.85
N ILE A 443 0.82 1.09 20.52
CA ILE A 443 0.98 1.87 19.29
C ILE A 443 1.82 3.08 19.63
N ILE A 444 2.99 3.19 19.04
CA ILE A 444 3.87 4.36 19.15
C ILE A 444 3.74 5.15 17.85
N ARG A 445 3.34 6.40 17.97
CA ARG A 445 3.11 7.28 16.83
C ARG A 445 4.22 8.31 16.70
N GLN A 446 4.24 9.04 15.57
CA GLN A 446 5.22 10.09 15.35
C GLN A 446 5.11 11.19 16.42
N TYR A 447 3.91 11.51 16.88
CA TYR A 447 3.69 12.49 17.95
C TYR A 447 4.23 12.08 19.34
N ASP A 448 4.58 10.79 19.54
CA ASP A 448 5.27 10.31 20.74
C ASP A 448 6.78 10.54 20.65
N ALA A 449 7.27 11.20 19.58
CA ALA A 449 8.68 11.57 19.43
C ALA A 449 9.15 12.40 20.62
N HIS A 450 10.32 12.07 21.12
CA HIS A 450 10.84 12.65 22.35
C HIS A 450 12.38 12.74 22.35
N ALA A 451 12.87 13.80 22.99
CA ALA A 451 14.27 14.01 23.26
C ALA A 451 14.52 14.05 24.76
N TRP A 452 15.57 13.36 25.20
CA TRP A 452 16.03 13.36 26.60
C TRP A 452 17.54 13.36 26.66
N THR A 453 18.10 13.44 27.87
CA THR A 453 19.55 13.47 28.10
C THR A 453 20.01 12.24 28.85
N GLU A 454 21.29 11.93 28.70
CA GLU A 454 22.00 10.98 29.55
C GLU A 454 23.27 11.67 30.09
N VAL A 455 23.36 11.70 31.40
CA VAL A 455 24.54 12.24 32.12
C VAL A 455 25.43 11.11 32.62
N TRP A 456 26.74 11.32 32.59
CA TRP A 456 27.68 10.36 33.15
C TRP A 456 27.98 10.70 34.61
N LEU A 457 27.70 9.75 35.51
CA LEU A 457 28.07 9.79 36.90
C LEU A 457 28.94 8.56 37.19
N GLU A 458 30.13 8.75 37.83
CA GLU A 458 31.10 7.66 38.04
C GLU A 458 30.51 6.45 38.77
N GLU A 459 29.62 6.68 39.72
CA GLU A 459 28.99 5.61 40.51
C GLU A 459 27.94 4.83 39.69
N SER A 460 27.14 5.52 38.86
CA SER A 460 25.98 4.98 38.16
C SER A 460 26.21 4.68 36.67
N GLY A 461 27.26 5.26 36.07
CA GLY A 461 27.43 5.26 34.61
C GLY A 461 26.52 6.30 33.92
N TRP A 462 26.06 5.99 32.68
CA TRP A 462 25.12 6.82 31.99
C TRP A 462 23.73 6.71 32.62
N LEU A 463 23.29 7.82 33.21
CA LEU A 463 21.99 7.96 33.86
C LEU A 463 21.07 8.77 32.95
N ARG A 464 19.87 8.22 32.62
CA ARG A 464 18.84 8.94 31.91
C ARG A 464 18.26 10.07 32.80
N VAL A 465 18.26 11.28 32.25
CA VAL A 465 17.63 12.46 32.85
C VAL A 465 16.73 13.10 31.80
N ASP A 466 15.45 13.24 32.14
CA ASP A 466 14.49 13.91 31.30
C ASP A 466 14.05 15.23 31.93
N PRO A 467 14.58 16.38 31.49
CA PRO A 467 14.21 17.68 32.04
C PRO A 467 12.75 18.05 31.72
N THR A 468 12.17 17.47 30.68
CA THR A 468 10.73 17.67 30.37
C THR A 468 9.86 17.10 31.48
N ALA A 469 10.23 15.99 32.10
CA ALA A 469 9.52 15.39 33.21
C ALA A 469 9.46 16.29 34.45
N ALA A 470 10.42 17.20 34.61
CA ALA A 470 10.43 18.16 35.71
C ALA A 470 9.43 19.30 35.53
N VAL A 471 9.11 19.69 34.29
CA VAL A 471 8.23 20.81 33.92
C VAL A 471 6.80 20.32 33.62
N ALA A 472 6.68 19.26 32.86
CA ALA A 472 5.41 18.69 32.40
C ALA A 472 5.34 17.20 32.70
N PRO A 473 5.28 16.74 33.96
CA PRO A 473 5.25 15.31 34.31
C PRO A 473 4.04 14.58 33.74
N GLU A 474 2.95 15.29 33.48
CA GLU A 474 1.70 14.75 32.94
C GLU A 474 1.87 14.32 31.49
N ARG A 475 2.72 14.98 30.71
CA ARG A 475 3.08 14.53 29.36
C ARG A 475 3.73 13.14 29.38
N ILE A 476 4.54 12.86 30.37
CA ILE A 476 5.24 11.56 30.52
C ILE A 476 4.27 10.46 31.03
N ARG A 477 3.34 10.83 31.91
CA ARG A 477 2.36 9.85 32.51
C ARG A 477 1.18 9.56 31.61
N PHE A 478 0.61 10.60 30.98
CA PHE A 478 -0.67 10.51 30.29
C PHE A 478 -0.56 10.70 28.77
N GLN A 479 0.65 10.87 28.26
CA GLN A 479 0.90 11.30 26.87
C GLN A 479 0.29 12.68 26.57
N LEU A 480 0.25 13.12 25.33
CA LEU A 480 -0.39 14.40 24.93
C LEU A 480 -1.94 14.32 25.04
N ARG A 481 -2.47 13.77 26.15
CA ARG A 481 -3.92 13.70 26.40
C ARG A 481 -4.41 14.99 27.04
N ASN A 482 -5.20 15.75 26.28
CA ASN A 482 -6.28 16.66 26.73
C ASN A 482 -6.00 18.01 27.42
N ASP A 483 -4.84 18.34 27.98
CA ASP A 483 -4.75 19.54 28.80
C ASP A 483 -4.09 20.76 28.15
N PHE A 484 -3.54 20.61 26.97
CA PHE A 484 -3.04 21.76 26.22
C PHE A 484 -4.10 22.19 25.20
N GLY A 485 -5.02 23.07 25.63
CA GLY A 485 -6.07 23.67 24.81
C GLY A 485 -5.51 24.52 23.66
N THR A 486 -4.78 23.90 22.76
CA THR A 486 -4.23 24.52 21.55
C THR A 486 -5.06 24.09 20.35
N GLU A 487 -5.59 25.09 19.65
CA GLU A 487 -6.09 25.01 18.29
C GLU A 487 -4.98 24.37 17.42
N GLY A 488 -5.00 23.06 17.27
CA GLY A 488 -3.98 22.32 16.51
C GLY A 488 -3.74 20.88 16.97
N SER A 489 -4.41 20.42 18.02
CA SER A 489 -4.32 19.01 18.43
C SER A 489 -4.82 18.09 17.32
N PRO A 490 -4.11 16.99 17.00
CA PRO A 490 -4.54 16.02 15.99
C PRO A 490 -5.98 15.59 16.24
N ALA A 491 -6.80 15.49 15.19
CA ALA A 491 -8.24 15.20 15.24
C ALA A 491 -8.61 13.98 16.13
N MET A 492 -7.67 13.09 16.40
CA MET A 492 -7.87 11.93 17.26
C MET A 492 -7.98 12.27 18.75
N PHE A 493 -7.44 13.40 19.20
CA PHE A 493 -7.56 13.87 20.60
C PHE A 493 -8.91 14.54 20.87
N GLN A 494 -9.56 15.11 19.86
CA GLN A 494 -10.89 15.69 19.95
C GLN A 494 -12.00 14.63 20.12
N LEU A 495 -11.72 13.35 19.87
CA LEU A 495 -12.69 12.25 20.02
C LEU A 495 -13.07 11.98 21.48
N ASP A 496 -12.21 12.32 22.45
CA ASP A 496 -12.51 12.11 23.88
C ASP A 496 -13.62 13.05 24.40
N GLU A 497 -13.76 14.21 23.81
CA GLU A 497 -14.81 15.17 24.15
C GLU A 497 -16.21 14.72 23.67
N LEU A 498 -16.28 13.79 22.71
CA LEU A 498 -17.53 13.27 22.15
C LEU A 498 -18.17 12.12 22.97
N GLY A 499 -17.69 11.81 24.16
CA GLY A 499 -18.28 10.82 25.07
C GLY A 499 -18.44 9.42 24.45
N LEU A 500 -19.67 8.87 24.43
CA LEU A 500 -19.96 7.53 23.92
C LEU A 500 -19.64 7.38 22.41
N VAL A 501 -19.81 8.42 21.61
CA VAL A 501 -19.49 8.40 20.19
C VAL A 501 -17.97 8.34 19.99
N GLY A 502 -17.22 9.14 20.75
CA GLY A 502 -15.75 9.15 20.69
C GLY A 502 -15.15 7.81 21.11
N SER A 503 -15.66 7.19 22.18
CA SER A 503 -15.19 5.85 22.60
C SER A 503 -15.49 4.75 21.57
N SER A 504 -16.63 4.82 20.90
CA SER A 504 -17.00 3.90 19.82
C SER A 504 -16.11 4.07 18.59
N LEU A 505 -15.81 5.30 18.19
CA LEU A 505 -14.91 5.62 17.10
C LEU A 505 -13.48 5.15 17.41
N ARG A 506 -13.00 5.32 18.63
CA ARG A 506 -11.69 4.81 19.06
C ARG A 506 -11.62 3.28 19.00
N ARG A 507 -12.63 2.58 19.52
CA ARG A 507 -12.71 1.10 19.40
C ARG A 507 -12.69 0.64 17.96
N PHE A 508 -13.42 1.35 17.08
CA PHE A 508 -13.41 1.07 15.65
C PHE A 508 -12.02 1.32 15.02
N ALA A 509 -11.34 2.40 15.38
CA ALA A 509 -9.98 2.69 14.93
C ALA A 509 -8.99 1.60 15.38
N HIS A 510 -9.06 1.16 16.66
CA HIS A 510 -8.25 0.05 17.18
C HIS A 510 -8.54 -1.28 16.46
N MET A 511 -9.80 -1.55 16.13
CA MET A 511 -10.17 -2.73 15.36
C MET A 511 -9.59 -2.68 13.94
N LEU A 512 -9.67 -1.54 13.27
CA LEU A 512 -9.07 -1.35 11.95
C LEU A 512 -7.54 -1.46 11.99
N ASP A 513 -6.90 -0.90 13.02
CA ASP A 513 -5.45 -1.00 13.20
C ASP A 513 -5.02 -2.44 13.43
N ASN A 514 -5.73 -3.19 14.28
CA ASN A 514 -5.47 -4.61 14.49
C ASN A 514 -5.65 -5.42 13.21
N ALA A 515 -6.74 -5.20 12.47
CA ALA A 515 -6.96 -5.85 11.18
C ALA A 515 -5.85 -5.52 10.17
N ASN A 516 -5.37 -4.27 10.14
CA ASN A 516 -4.29 -3.84 9.27
C ASN A 516 -2.94 -4.47 9.66
N ILE A 517 -2.65 -4.65 10.96
CA ILE A 517 -1.47 -5.40 11.41
C ILE A 517 -1.52 -6.86 10.96
N GLN A 518 -2.65 -7.55 11.16
CA GLN A 518 -2.80 -8.93 10.72
C GLN A 518 -2.63 -9.05 9.20
N TRP A 519 -3.23 -8.11 8.44
CA TRP A 519 -3.03 -8.00 7.00
C TRP A 519 -1.54 -7.84 6.63
N ARG A 520 -0.84 -6.91 7.29
CA ARG A 520 0.59 -6.68 7.05
C ARG A 520 1.44 -7.88 7.44
N ARG A 521 1.15 -8.52 8.58
CA ARG A 521 1.89 -9.71 9.07
C ARG A 521 1.72 -10.90 8.12
N TRP A 522 0.48 -11.21 7.72
CA TRP A 522 0.16 -12.42 6.95
C TRP A 522 0.26 -12.24 5.44
N ILE A 523 -0.04 -11.07 4.91
CA ILE A 523 -0.08 -10.82 3.47
C ILE A 523 1.19 -10.11 2.98
N ILE A 524 1.50 -8.94 3.55
CA ILE A 524 2.64 -8.14 3.11
C ILE A 524 3.96 -8.72 3.61
N GLY A 525 4.01 -9.16 4.87
CA GLY A 525 5.17 -9.76 5.52
C GLY A 525 5.42 -11.23 5.15
N TYR A 526 4.58 -11.84 4.28
CA TYR A 526 4.80 -13.19 3.78
C TYR A 526 6.09 -13.25 2.95
N SER A 527 7.20 -13.47 3.64
CA SER A 527 8.55 -13.46 3.08
C SER A 527 8.93 -14.82 2.50
N ARG A 528 10.07 -14.84 1.79
CA ARG A 528 10.69 -16.09 1.31
C ARG A 528 10.95 -17.09 2.46
N GLU A 529 11.34 -16.60 3.64
CA GLU A 529 11.62 -17.45 4.81
C GLU A 529 10.35 -18.13 5.32
N HIS A 530 9.25 -17.37 5.43
CA HIS A 530 7.92 -17.92 5.78
C HIS A 530 7.44 -18.92 4.73
N GLN A 531 7.67 -18.65 3.44
CA GLN A 531 7.34 -19.57 2.36
C GLN A 531 8.09 -20.89 2.51
N PHE A 532 9.40 -20.84 2.76
CA PHE A 532 10.20 -22.05 2.96
C PHE A 532 9.83 -22.82 4.23
N SER A 533 9.54 -22.13 5.35
CA SER A 533 9.11 -22.77 6.59
C SER A 533 7.77 -23.50 6.41
N LEU A 534 6.83 -22.88 5.70
CA LEU A 534 5.54 -23.49 5.39
C LEU A 534 5.69 -24.70 4.49
N MET A 535 6.54 -24.64 3.47
CA MET A 535 6.80 -25.77 2.56
C MET A 535 7.50 -26.91 3.28
N ARG A 536 8.40 -26.63 4.21
CA ARG A 536 9.04 -27.65 5.05
C ARG A 536 8.01 -28.41 5.87
N ASN A 537 7.01 -27.72 6.42
CA ASN A 537 5.91 -28.38 7.15
C ASN A 537 5.06 -29.30 6.28
N PHE A 538 5.02 -29.07 4.96
CA PHE A 538 4.38 -29.94 3.98
C PHE A 538 5.32 -31.04 3.42
N GLY A 539 6.55 -31.19 3.95
CA GLY A 539 7.50 -32.22 3.54
C GLY A 539 8.34 -31.87 2.29
N PHE A 540 8.35 -30.60 1.87
CA PHE A 540 9.14 -30.14 0.72
C PHE A 540 10.47 -29.51 1.16
N ASP A 541 11.37 -30.29 1.75
CA ASP A 541 12.58 -29.77 2.39
C ASP A 541 13.67 -29.28 1.42
N THR A 542 13.67 -29.70 0.15
CA THR A 542 14.83 -29.54 -0.75
C THR A 542 14.48 -29.18 -2.19
N LEU A 543 13.49 -28.33 -2.41
CA LEU A 543 13.17 -27.89 -3.78
C LEU A 543 14.21 -26.89 -4.30
N THR A 544 14.86 -27.22 -5.41
CA THR A 544 15.73 -26.29 -6.13
C THR A 544 14.91 -25.15 -6.78
N PRO A 545 15.50 -23.98 -7.06
CA PRO A 545 14.81 -22.88 -7.75
C PRO A 545 14.18 -23.30 -9.10
N LEU A 546 14.81 -24.24 -9.80
CA LEU A 546 14.28 -24.78 -11.05
C LEU A 546 13.01 -25.61 -10.83
N GLN A 547 13.01 -26.49 -9.82
CA GLN A 547 11.82 -27.29 -9.46
C GLN A 547 10.65 -26.39 -9.03
N TRP A 548 10.94 -25.33 -8.26
CA TRP A 548 9.96 -24.30 -7.90
C TRP A 548 9.32 -23.64 -9.13
N SER A 549 10.16 -23.22 -10.09
CA SER A 549 9.69 -22.60 -11.33
C SER A 549 8.82 -23.56 -12.15
N LEU A 550 9.22 -24.84 -12.25
CA LEU A 550 8.45 -25.86 -12.96
C LEU A 550 7.10 -26.16 -12.31
N ILE A 551 7.05 -26.24 -10.97
CA ILE A 551 5.80 -26.41 -10.22
C ILE A 551 4.86 -25.22 -10.46
N THR A 552 5.39 -23.99 -10.38
CA THR A 552 4.60 -22.77 -10.59
C THR A 552 4.08 -22.70 -12.03
N ILE A 553 4.90 -22.99 -13.02
CA ILE A 553 4.51 -23.04 -14.43
C ILE A 553 3.44 -24.13 -14.65
N GLY A 554 3.60 -25.31 -14.07
CA GLY A 554 2.64 -26.41 -14.15
C GLY A 554 1.28 -26.03 -13.55
N LEU A 555 1.27 -25.41 -12.38
CA LEU A 555 0.06 -24.93 -11.69
C LEU A 555 -0.71 -23.87 -12.48
N ILE A 556 -0.04 -23.08 -13.29
CA ILE A 556 -0.67 -22.08 -14.17
C ILE A 556 -1.11 -22.73 -15.48
N ALA A 557 -0.23 -23.52 -16.09
CA ALA A 557 -0.43 -24.10 -17.41
C ALA A 557 -1.54 -25.17 -17.42
N ILE A 558 -1.64 -26.00 -16.37
CA ILE A 558 -2.64 -27.08 -16.31
C ILE A 558 -4.08 -26.54 -16.32
N PRO A 559 -4.49 -25.59 -15.42
CA PRO A 559 -5.82 -25.02 -15.48
C PRO A 559 -6.11 -24.27 -16.78
N LEU A 560 -5.14 -23.52 -17.32
CA LEU A 560 -5.29 -22.84 -18.61
C LEU A 560 -5.51 -23.85 -19.75
N MET A 561 -4.75 -24.93 -19.76
CA MET A 561 -4.89 -26.00 -20.75
C MET A 561 -6.27 -26.69 -20.61
N LEU A 562 -6.73 -26.95 -19.39
CA LEU A 562 -8.07 -27.53 -19.15
C LEU A 562 -9.19 -26.60 -19.63
N VAL A 563 -9.07 -25.29 -19.37
CA VAL A 563 -10.04 -24.30 -19.88
C VAL A 563 -9.97 -24.22 -21.40
N ALA A 564 -8.80 -24.14 -21.99
CA ALA A 564 -8.63 -24.15 -23.45
C ALA A 564 -9.21 -25.42 -24.09
N LEU A 565 -8.90 -26.60 -23.51
CA LEU A 565 -9.46 -27.88 -23.95
C LEU A 565 -10.99 -27.88 -23.85
N ARG A 566 -11.55 -27.42 -22.75
CA ARG A 566 -13.02 -27.28 -22.58
C ARG A 566 -13.63 -26.34 -23.62
N LEU A 567 -13.00 -25.20 -23.92
CA LEU A 567 -13.45 -24.26 -24.94
C LEU A 567 -13.39 -24.90 -26.36
N VAL A 568 -12.34 -25.61 -26.68
CA VAL A 568 -12.19 -26.33 -27.95
C VAL A 568 -13.23 -27.43 -28.07
N LEU A 569 -13.44 -28.20 -27.00
CA LEU A 569 -14.44 -29.27 -26.98
C LEU A 569 -15.89 -28.72 -27.00
N SER A 570 -16.18 -27.63 -26.30
CA SER A 570 -17.47 -26.95 -26.27
C SER A 570 -17.73 -26.13 -27.53
N GLY A 571 -16.71 -25.70 -28.23
CA GLY A 571 -16.79 -24.91 -29.46
C GLY A 571 -17.27 -25.69 -30.67
N ARG A 572 -17.39 -27.02 -30.59
CA ARG A 572 -18.11 -27.82 -31.57
C ARG A 572 -19.61 -27.58 -31.37
N LYS A 573 -20.11 -26.46 -31.91
CA LYS A 573 -21.56 -26.25 -32.04
C LYS A 573 -22.12 -27.49 -32.73
N GLN A 574 -22.90 -28.29 -32.04
CA GLN A 574 -23.67 -29.34 -32.73
C GLN A 574 -24.49 -28.68 -33.83
N PRO A 575 -24.33 -29.08 -35.09
CA PRO A 575 -25.11 -28.47 -36.15
C PRO A 575 -26.58 -28.65 -35.82
N LEU A 576 -27.35 -27.59 -36.06
CA LEU A 576 -28.79 -27.56 -35.77
C LEU A 576 -29.47 -28.81 -36.31
N PRO A 577 -30.44 -29.42 -35.59
CA PRO A 577 -31.08 -30.68 -36.01
C PRO A 577 -31.64 -30.65 -37.42
N GLU A 578 -32.13 -29.48 -37.87
CA GLU A 578 -32.63 -29.29 -39.25
C GLU A 578 -31.52 -29.36 -40.30
N ILE A 579 -30.31 -28.91 -39.99
CA ILE A 579 -29.16 -29.00 -40.90
C ILE A 579 -28.74 -30.45 -41.03
N ILE A 580 -28.63 -31.18 -39.91
CA ILE A 580 -28.30 -32.62 -39.94
C ILE A 580 -29.32 -33.41 -40.72
N ALA A 581 -30.62 -33.10 -40.54
CA ALA A 581 -31.70 -33.76 -41.25
C ALA A 581 -31.58 -33.49 -42.76
N TYR A 582 -31.37 -32.26 -43.16
CA TYR A 582 -31.26 -31.89 -44.58
C TYR A 582 -30.01 -32.47 -45.25
N GLU A 583 -28.90 -32.50 -44.58
CA GLU A 583 -27.66 -33.16 -45.06
C GLU A 583 -27.89 -34.67 -45.30
N ARG A 584 -28.61 -35.34 -44.39
CA ARG A 584 -29.01 -36.73 -44.58
C ARG A 584 -29.91 -36.92 -45.79
N PHE A 585 -30.84 -36.00 -46.03
CA PHE A 585 -31.64 -35.98 -47.22
C PHE A 585 -30.82 -35.80 -48.49
N CYS A 586 -29.88 -34.84 -48.53
CA CYS A 586 -28.99 -34.63 -49.65
C CYS A 586 -28.11 -35.90 -49.90
N LYS A 587 -27.61 -36.57 -48.84
CA LYS A 587 -26.86 -37.83 -48.97
C LYS A 587 -27.71 -38.96 -49.55
N LYS A 588 -29.00 -39.02 -49.28
CA LYS A 588 -29.89 -40.03 -49.87
C LYS A 588 -30.11 -39.77 -51.36
N LEU A 589 -30.27 -38.52 -51.81
CA LEU A 589 -30.35 -38.15 -53.21
C LEU A 589 -29.02 -38.36 -53.94
N ALA A 590 -27.90 -38.05 -53.29
CA ALA A 590 -26.58 -38.27 -53.86
C ALA A 590 -26.30 -39.76 -54.20
N ARG A 591 -26.89 -40.70 -53.42
CA ARG A 591 -26.80 -42.15 -53.71
C ARG A 591 -27.56 -42.56 -54.99
N LEU A 592 -28.44 -41.67 -55.49
CA LEU A 592 -29.11 -41.84 -56.78
C LEU A 592 -28.39 -41.08 -57.92
N GLY A 593 -27.19 -40.54 -57.66
CA GLY A 593 -26.41 -39.76 -58.63
C GLY A 593 -26.69 -38.25 -58.55
N ILE A 594 -27.66 -37.78 -57.77
CA ILE A 594 -28.08 -36.38 -57.68
C ILE A 594 -27.37 -35.73 -56.48
N SER A 595 -26.11 -35.36 -56.61
CA SER A 595 -25.35 -34.69 -55.53
C SER A 595 -25.59 -33.20 -55.58
N ARG A 596 -25.73 -32.57 -54.39
CA ARG A 596 -25.84 -31.10 -54.23
C ARG A 596 -24.52 -30.44 -54.49
N LYS A 597 -24.49 -29.42 -55.35
CA LYS A 597 -23.32 -28.60 -55.64
C LYS A 597 -23.11 -27.56 -54.51
N THR A 598 -21.88 -27.16 -54.29
CA THR A 598 -21.51 -26.24 -53.16
C THR A 598 -22.16 -24.87 -53.24
N TYR A 599 -22.45 -24.41 -54.43
CA TYR A 599 -23.06 -23.11 -54.70
C TYR A 599 -24.58 -23.19 -54.84
N GLU A 600 -25.19 -24.40 -54.71
CA GLU A 600 -26.61 -24.62 -54.97
C GLU A 600 -27.44 -24.36 -53.72
N GLY A 601 -28.42 -23.47 -53.80
CA GLY A 601 -29.41 -23.24 -52.74
C GLY A 601 -30.33 -24.44 -52.54
N PRO A 602 -31.02 -24.57 -51.37
CA PRO A 602 -31.92 -25.69 -51.13
C PRO A 602 -33.05 -25.79 -52.16
N MET A 603 -33.57 -24.63 -52.63
CA MET A 603 -34.65 -24.58 -53.61
C MET A 603 -34.18 -24.99 -55.00
N ASP A 604 -33.01 -24.51 -55.42
CA ASP A 604 -32.43 -24.81 -56.73
C ASP A 604 -32.06 -26.28 -56.84
N TYR A 605 -31.49 -26.82 -55.75
CA TYR A 605 -31.22 -28.26 -55.65
C TYR A 605 -32.46 -29.09 -55.75
N ALA A 606 -33.55 -28.69 -55.06
CA ALA A 606 -34.84 -29.40 -55.17
C ALA A 606 -35.41 -29.35 -56.58
N LYS A 607 -35.37 -28.20 -57.25
CA LYS A 607 -35.83 -28.05 -58.66
C LYS A 607 -35.06 -28.98 -59.60
N ARG A 608 -33.75 -29.04 -59.50
CA ARG A 608 -32.91 -29.91 -60.33
C ARG A 608 -33.18 -31.39 -60.02
N ALA A 609 -33.28 -31.74 -58.72
CA ALA A 609 -33.53 -33.11 -58.29
C ALA A 609 -34.92 -33.61 -58.74
N ILE A 610 -35.95 -32.74 -58.81
CA ILE A 610 -37.25 -33.02 -59.34
C ILE A 610 -37.22 -33.22 -60.88
N GLY A 611 -36.41 -32.38 -61.57
CA GLY A 611 -36.22 -32.54 -63.01
C GLY A 611 -35.59 -33.88 -63.40
N GLU A 612 -34.64 -34.34 -62.60
CA GLU A 612 -33.94 -35.63 -62.81
C GLU A 612 -34.76 -36.84 -62.31
N ARG A 613 -35.70 -36.63 -61.31
CA ARG A 613 -36.52 -37.69 -60.73
C ARG A 613 -37.92 -37.13 -60.44
N PRO A 614 -38.79 -37.04 -61.47
CA PRO A 614 -40.17 -36.53 -61.35
C PRO A 614 -41.07 -37.38 -60.44
N ASP A 615 -40.76 -38.67 -60.29
CA ASP A 615 -41.47 -39.62 -59.40
C ASP A 615 -41.27 -39.23 -57.88
N LEU A 616 -40.25 -38.49 -57.55
CA LEU A 616 -39.94 -38.05 -56.17
C LEU A 616 -40.37 -36.57 -55.87
N THR A 617 -41.12 -35.92 -56.76
CA THR A 617 -41.53 -34.51 -56.65
C THR A 617 -42.16 -34.21 -55.30
N ALA A 618 -43.16 -34.96 -54.86
CA ALA A 618 -43.88 -34.68 -53.64
C ALA A 618 -43.05 -34.78 -52.37
N PRO A 619 -42.21 -35.82 -52.15
CA PRO A 619 -41.35 -35.90 -50.96
C PRO A 619 -40.24 -34.90 -51.00
N ILE A 620 -39.55 -34.59 -52.14
CA ILE A 620 -38.50 -33.61 -52.28
C ILE A 620 -39.03 -32.21 -51.94
N SER A 621 -40.14 -31.79 -52.51
CA SER A 621 -40.78 -30.49 -52.26
C SER A 621 -41.18 -30.35 -50.80
N ARG A 622 -41.76 -31.37 -50.17
CA ARG A 622 -42.24 -31.34 -48.78
C ARG A 622 -41.04 -31.20 -47.80
N ILE A 623 -39.98 -31.97 -47.98
CA ILE A 623 -38.78 -31.95 -47.13
C ILE A 623 -38.04 -30.60 -47.27
N THR A 624 -37.87 -30.12 -48.52
CA THR A 624 -37.19 -28.85 -48.79
C THR A 624 -37.97 -27.65 -48.27
N ALA A 625 -39.29 -27.61 -48.48
CA ALA A 625 -40.13 -26.53 -47.94
C ALA A 625 -40.08 -26.45 -46.40
N LEU A 626 -40.15 -27.61 -45.75
CA LEU A 626 -40.09 -27.69 -44.28
C LEU A 626 -38.68 -27.24 -43.77
N TYR A 627 -37.62 -27.66 -44.45
CA TYR A 627 -36.25 -27.20 -44.11
C TYR A 627 -36.09 -25.69 -44.27
N ILE A 628 -36.56 -25.09 -45.37
CA ILE A 628 -36.51 -23.66 -45.62
C ILE A 628 -37.29 -22.89 -44.54
N LYS A 629 -38.49 -23.37 -44.22
CA LYS A 629 -39.32 -22.77 -43.15
C LYS A 629 -38.59 -22.78 -41.79
N LEU A 630 -37.97 -23.90 -41.43
CA LEU A 630 -37.23 -24.04 -40.17
C LEU A 630 -35.94 -23.24 -40.13
N ARG A 631 -35.24 -23.10 -41.25
CA ARG A 631 -33.90 -22.45 -41.30
C ARG A 631 -33.97 -20.96 -41.52
N TYR A 632 -34.92 -20.49 -42.34
CA TYR A 632 -34.99 -19.11 -42.83
C TYR A 632 -36.31 -18.40 -42.50
N GLY A 633 -37.29 -19.10 -41.94
CA GLY A 633 -38.58 -18.51 -41.59
C GLY A 633 -38.48 -17.65 -40.32
N PRO A 634 -39.24 -16.52 -40.22
CA PRO A 634 -39.20 -15.61 -39.09
C PRO A 634 -39.68 -16.20 -37.76
N ASN A 635 -40.59 -17.23 -37.81
CA ASN A 635 -41.17 -17.90 -36.66
C ASN A 635 -40.96 -19.42 -36.74
N ALA A 636 -39.70 -19.86 -36.73
CA ALA A 636 -39.35 -21.27 -36.82
C ALA A 636 -39.71 -22.01 -35.51
N ASP A 637 -40.78 -22.81 -35.56
CA ASP A 637 -41.14 -23.70 -34.45
C ASP A 637 -40.17 -24.90 -34.41
N LYS A 638 -39.28 -24.88 -33.44
CA LYS A 638 -38.23 -25.91 -33.22
C LYS A 638 -38.85 -27.32 -33.00
N SER A 639 -40.10 -27.43 -32.59
CA SER A 639 -40.80 -28.74 -32.44
C SER A 639 -40.91 -29.47 -33.77
N GLN A 640 -41.01 -28.72 -34.87
CA GLN A 640 -41.14 -29.29 -36.23
C GLN A 640 -39.80 -29.87 -36.77
N SER A 641 -38.66 -29.64 -36.13
CA SER A 641 -37.38 -30.29 -36.49
C SER A 641 -37.45 -31.82 -36.35
N LYS A 642 -38.22 -32.31 -35.37
CA LYS A 642 -38.50 -33.74 -35.24
C LYS A 642 -39.28 -34.29 -36.43
N LYS A 643 -40.27 -33.51 -36.93
CA LYS A 643 -41.07 -33.86 -38.10
C LYS A 643 -40.19 -33.92 -39.37
N LEU A 644 -39.29 -32.99 -39.54
CA LEU A 644 -38.32 -32.99 -40.66
C LEU A 644 -37.42 -34.24 -40.59
N LEU A 645 -36.89 -34.58 -39.42
CA LEU A 645 -36.08 -35.79 -39.22
C LEU A 645 -36.89 -37.07 -39.57
N GLN A 646 -38.15 -37.14 -39.17
CA GLN A 646 -39.04 -38.26 -39.45
C GLN A 646 -39.29 -38.39 -40.95
N GLN A 647 -39.62 -37.29 -41.65
CA GLN A 647 -39.84 -37.27 -43.10
C GLN A 647 -38.57 -37.70 -43.87
N VAL A 648 -37.41 -37.22 -43.45
CA VAL A 648 -36.11 -37.62 -44.04
C VAL A 648 -35.83 -39.11 -43.77
N ARG A 649 -36.19 -39.67 -42.59
CA ARG A 649 -36.03 -41.12 -42.31
C ARG A 649 -36.93 -41.95 -43.20
N GLN A 650 -38.18 -41.53 -43.37
CA GLN A 650 -39.18 -42.22 -44.20
C GLN A 650 -38.88 -42.11 -45.70
N PHE A 651 -38.13 -41.08 -46.10
CA PHE A 651 -37.72 -40.94 -47.52
C PHE A 651 -36.76 -42.08 -47.91
N ARG A 652 -37.35 -43.10 -48.68
CA ARG A 652 -36.59 -44.22 -49.21
C ARG A 652 -36.77 -44.22 -50.75
N PRO A 653 -35.94 -43.45 -51.43
CA PRO A 653 -36.02 -43.42 -52.91
C PRO A 653 -35.51 -44.77 -53.45
N GLY A 654 -36.45 -45.46 -54.22
CA GLY A 654 -36.07 -46.68 -54.93
C GLY A 654 -35.08 -46.41 -56.07
N ARG A 655 -34.22 -47.40 -56.42
CA ARG A 655 -33.47 -47.36 -57.65
C ARG A 655 -34.42 -47.45 -58.83
N GLN A 656 -34.30 -46.55 -59.81
CA GLN A 656 -35.00 -46.64 -61.06
C GLN A 656 -34.66 -47.99 -61.74
N LYS A 657 -35.60 -48.86 -62.03
CA LYS A 657 -35.38 -49.99 -62.93
C LYS A 657 -34.99 -49.37 -64.29
N PRO A 658 -33.90 -49.82 -64.94
CA PRO A 658 -33.65 -49.38 -66.32
C PRO A 658 -34.90 -49.68 -67.15
N GLY A 659 -35.41 -48.65 -67.78
CA GLY A 659 -36.63 -48.79 -68.63
C GLY A 659 -36.36 -49.79 -69.74
N THR A 660 -37.35 -50.65 -69.92
CA THR A 660 -37.56 -51.41 -71.14
C THR A 660 -37.94 -50.53 -72.24
#